data_84ad3c82cc8097db45b32900a8b2123d
#
_entry.id   84ad3c82cc8097db45b32900a8b2123d
#
_cell.length_a   1.000
_cell.length_b   1.000
_cell.length_c   1.000
_cell.angle_alpha   90.00
_cell.angle_beta   90.00
_cell.angle_gamma   90.00
#
_symmetry.space_group_name_H-M   'P 1'
#
loop_
_entity.id
_entity.type
_entity.pdbx_description
1 polymer ?
#
loop_
_entity_poly.entity_id
_entity_poly.type
_entity_poly.pdbx_seq_one_letter_code
_entity_poly.pdbx_strand_id
1 'polypeptide(L)'
;MSKASGTKFIGKRSSAAGGWGALKSCGKQLLASGAPLTGARALLKANQPDGFDCPGCAWGDPEHGSSFEFCENGVKAVAWEATERRTTPKFFTEHTVSELQSWTDYALENTGRLTHPMRYNASTDKYEAVEWDEAFGAIGDILKSFDTPDRVEFYTSGRASNEAAFLYQLFVRAYGTNNFPDCSNMCHEASGVALKQSVGVGKGTVLLEDFEQADAIFVVGQNPGTNHPRMLGDLRRAAERGAQIVVFNPVRERGLERFADPQNKLEMMHGGSEAIASDYYQPRLGGDLAAFRGMAKAVFAADDAALAAGEPSVLDRAFLAEHTAEFEAYRAAVDATSWDEIEDQSGLLRQSLEHAARIYMKAGRVICTWAMGITQHRHSVITIREITNFMLLRGNIGKPGAGLCPVRGHSNVQGDRTVGINERPSAAFLDALEKEFAFKAPREPGHNVLGAIGAMLDGSAKAFIGLGGNFARATPDSPMIIKALSSQRLTVHIATKLNHSHLLPGQDSFILPCLGRTEIDLNSKGVAQIVTVEDSMSMVHGSGGINHPASALLRSEVAIIAGMANATLGPNPVDWLELADDYDLIRDHISRVLPDFYDFNVRVRVPRGFHLRNTARELEWVTPNGKANFWSGAMPEAVEHQQARGKPGHYVLQTFRSHDQYNTTIYGMDDRYRGVYGERQVVFMNPADMSDIGVEAGDRADVVGDFADGVERVARDFRFVPYDIPRGCIAGYYPEMNVLVPLGSAGDESYTPTSKSVIVSFRPVQAVNA
;
A
#
# COMPACT_ATOMS: atom_id res chain seq x y z
N MET A 1 -32.86 -1.87 19.94
CA MET A 1 -33.12 -2.49 18.60
C MET A 1 -33.81 -1.47 17.71
N SER A 2 -33.07 -0.68 16.96
CA SER A 2 -33.60 0.22 15.93
C SER A 2 -33.82 -0.60 14.68
N LYS A 3 -35.05 -0.64 14.17
CA LYS A 3 -35.40 -1.23 12.88
C LYS A 3 -34.58 -0.53 11.79
N ALA A 4 -33.54 -1.18 11.25
CA ALA A 4 -32.90 -0.75 10.03
C ALA A 4 -33.96 -0.74 8.92
N SER A 5 -34.26 0.44 8.37
CA SER A 5 -35.05 0.60 7.16
C SER A 5 -34.42 -0.26 6.07
N GLY A 6 -35.22 -1.03 5.33
CA GLY A 6 -34.80 -2.04 4.35
C GLY A 6 -33.93 -1.49 3.22
N THR A 7 -32.67 -1.24 3.51
CA THR A 7 -31.62 -0.91 2.54
C THR A 7 -31.25 -2.21 1.83
N LYS A 8 -31.47 -2.27 0.52
CA LYS A 8 -31.01 -3.41 -0.28
C LYS A 8 -29.49 -3.44 -0.24
N PHE A 9 -28.88 -4.45 0.38
CA PHE A 9 -27.43 -4.63 0.47
C PHE A 9 -26.75 -4.76 -0.91
N ILE A 10 -27.46 -5.28 -1.90
CA ILE A 10 -27.03 -5.34 -3.29
C ILE A 10 -27.92 -4.36 -4.08
N GLY A 11 -27.29 -3.33 -4.63
CA GLY A 11 -27.98 -2.26 -5.33
C GLY A 11 -27.38 -1.94 -6.71
N LYS A 12 -27.83 -0.83 -7.29
CA LYS A 12 -27.33 -0.39 -8.59
C LYS A 12 -25.89 0.12 -8.49
N ARG A 13 -25.03 -0.34 -9.37
CA ARG A 13 -23.65 0.17 -9.52
C ARG A 13 -23.65 1.55 -10.14
N SER A 14 -22.69 2.40 -9.77
CA SER A 14 -22.43 3.67 -10.47
C SER A 14 -22.13 3.41 -11.96
N SER A 15 -22.60 4.30 -12.84
CA SER A 15 -22.34 4.22 -14.28
C SER A 15 -20.89 4.57 -14.64
N ALA A 16 -20.25 5.43 -13.84
CA ALA A 16 -18.86 5.84 -13.98
C ALA A 16 -18.23 6.07 -12.60
N ALA A 17 -16.91 6.10 -12.53
CA ALA A 17 -16.18 6.62 -11.38
C ALA A 17 -16.22 8.15 -11.38
N GLY A 18 -16.04 8.80 -10.23
CA GLY A 18 -16.07 10.25 -10.10
C GLY A 18 -17.48 10.84 -10.18
N GLY A 19 -17.64 11.92 -10.92
CA GLY A 19 -18.88 12.61 -11.20
C GLY A 19 -19.66 13.09 -9.97
N TRP A 20 -20.98 13.25 -10.10
CA TRP A 20 -21.86 13.66 -9.01
C TRP A 20 -21.84 12.71 -7.82
N GLY A 21 -21.54 11.42 -8.04
CA GLY A 21 -21.40 10.44 -6.96
C GLY A 21 -20.26 10.80 -6.02
N ALA A 22 -19.10 11.19 -6.57
CA ALA A 22 -17.95 11.62 -5.79
C ALA A 22 -18.23 12.93 -5.04
N LEU A 23 -18.83 13.95 -5.69
CA LEU A 23 -19.16 15.21 -5.03
C LEU A 23 -20.14 15.02 -3.86
N LYS A 24 -21.16 14.17 -4.03
CA LYS A 24 -22.09 13.82 -2.93
C LYS A 24 -21.39 13.12 -1.78
N SER A 25 -20.50 12.18 -2.08
CA SER A 25 -19.69 11.49 -1.07
C SER A 25 -18.79 12.46 -0.33
N CYS A 26 -18.09 13.35 -1.03
CA CYS A 26 -17.26 14.40 -0.42
C CYS A 26 -18.07 15.29 0.54
N GLY A 27 -19.23 15.79 0.08
CA GLY A 27 -20.13 16.61 0.92
C GLY A 27 -20.60 15.85 2.18
N LYS A 28 -21.01 14.57 2.02
CA LYS A 28 -21.41 13.70 3.13
C LYS A 28 -20.29 13.56 4.16
N GLN A 29 -19.06 13.33 3.74
CA GLN A 29 -17.90 13.14 4.64
C GLN A 29 -17.52 14.42 5.36
N LEU A 30 -17.50 15.57 4.65
CA LEU A 30 -17.24 16.87 5.29
C LEU A 30 -18.29 17.22 6.34
N LEU A 31 -19.59 17.02 6.05
CA LEU A 31 -20.66 17.24 7.03
C LEU A 31 -20.56 16.27 8.21
N ALA A 32 -20.24 15.00 7.94
CA ALA A 32 -20.13 13.97 8.98
C ALA A 32 -18.93 14.21 9.93
N SER A 33 -17.90 14.97 9.52
CA SER A 33 -16.77 15.31 10.39
C SER A 33 -17.15 16.24 11.55
N GLY A 34 -18.26 16.97 11.46
CA GLY A 34 -18.64 18.04 12.39
C GLY A 34 -17.93 19.37 12.12
N ALA A 35 -16.88 19.39 11.30
CA ALA A 35 -16.06 20.56 11.00
C ALA A 35 -15.98 20.83 9.47
N PRO A 36 -17.12 21.00 8.75
CA PRO A 36 -17.11 21.08 7.30
C PRO A 36 -16.31 22.27 6.75
N LEU A 37 -16.31 23.41 7.42
CA LEU A 37 -15.56 24.59 6.99
C LEU A 37 -14.04 24.41 7.20
N THR A 38 -13.63 23.84 8.32
CA THR A 38 -12.23 23.51 8.60
C THR A 38 -11.71 22.50 7.58
N GLY A 39 -12.48 21.43 7.33
CA GLY A 39 -12.15 20.43 6.32
C GLY A 39 -12.07 21.02 4.91
N ALA A 40 -13.04 21.85 4.51
CA ALA A 40 -13.04 22.49 3.19
C ALA A 40 -11.84 23.44 3.02
N ARG A 41 -11.49 24.24 4.05
CA ARG A 41 -10.30 25.09 4.04
C ARG A 41 -9.01 24.27 3.92
N ALA A 42 -8.93 23.16 4.66
CA ALA A 42 -7.79 22.26 4.59
C ALA A 42 -7.62 21.66 3.19
N LEU A 43 -8.72 21.25 2.54
CA LEU A 43 -8.67 20.69 1.18
C LEU A 43 -8.10 21.65 0.14
N LEU A 44 -8.30 22.96 0.27
CA LEU A 44 -7.70 23.95 -0.63
C LEU A 44 -6.17 24.08 -0.47
N LYS A 45 -5.62 23.45 0.58
CA LYS A 45 -4.19 23.40 0.85
C LYS A 45 -3.60 21.98 0.70
N ALA A 46 -4.46 20.99 0.42
CA ALA A 46 -3.99 19.63 0.17
C ALA A 46 -3.28 19.54 -1.19
N ASN A 47 -2.08 18.98 -1.21
CA ASN A 47 -1.21 18.86 -2.40
C ASN A 47 -0.88 20.20 -3.07
N GLN A 48 -0.81 21.27 -2.28
CA GLN A 48 -0.40 22.58 -2.73
C GLN A 48 1.02 22.90 -2.26
N PRO A 49 1.82 23.67 -3.02
CA PRO A 49 3.20 23.98 -2.65
C PRO A 49 3.37 24.67 -1.28
N ASP A 50 2.34 25.39 -0.82
CA ASP A 50 2.29 26.11 0.45
C ASP A 50 1.33 25.46 1.47
N GLY A 51 1.06 24.17 1.31
CA GLY A 51 0.14 23.40 2.13
C GLY A 51 0.74 22.10 2.62
N PHE A 52 -0.10 21.08 2.72
CA PHE A 52 0.29 19.76 3.18
C PHE A 52 0.03 18.70 2.11
N ASP A 53 0.88 17.69 2.11
CA ASP A 53 0.66 16.48 1.31
C ASP A 53 -0.52 15.69 1.86
N CYS A 54 -1.44 15.29 0.98
CA CYS A 54 -2.61 14.51 1.36
C CYS A 54 -2.19 13.22 2.07
N PRO A 55 -2.67 12.94 3.32
CA PRO A 55 -2.29 11.73 4.06
C PRO A 55 -2.83 10.44 3.42
N GLY A 56 -3.22 10.52 2.16
CA GLY A 56 -3.76 9.48 1.34
C GLY A 56 -2.72 8.60 0.68
N CYS A 57 -2.79 8.53 -0.64
CA CYS A 57 -1.95 7.70 -1.49
C CYS A 57 -0.68 8.45 -1.93
N ALA A 58 0.26 7.70 -2.50
CA ALA A 58 1.52 8.24 -3.02
C ALA A 58 1.45 8.61 -4.52
N TRP A 59 0.32 9.09 -5.03
CA TRP A 59 0.23 9.59 -6.40
C TRP A 59 0.82 11.00 -6.47
N GLY A 60 1.69 11.23 -7.45
CA GLY A 60 2.43 12.48 -7.60
C GLY A 60 1.55 13.72 -7.82
N ASP A 61 2.14 14.89 -7.61
CA ASP A 61 1.53 16.18 -7.83
C ASP A 61 1.99 16.79 -9.16
N PRO A 62 1.07 17.24 -10.05
CA PRO A 62 1.46 17.79 -11.34
C PRO A 62 2.18 19.13 -11.18
N GLU A 63 3.10 19.47 -12.11
CA GLU A 63 3.83 20.75 -12.10
C GLU A 63 2.87 21.93 -12.13
N HIS A 64 1.81 21.84 -12.92
CA HIS A 64 0.74 22.84 -13.04
C HIS A 64 -0.56 22.29 -12.46
N GLY A 65 -0.67 22.25 -11.13
CA GLY A 65 -1.86 21.77 -10.42
C GLY A 65 -3.02 22.77 -10.39
N SER A 66 -4.23 22.27 -10.16
CA SER A 66 -5.42 23.05 -9.88
C SER A 66 -5.48 23.45 -8.39
N SER A 67 -6.35 24.40 -8.05
CA SER A 67 -6.67 24.69 -6.62
C SER A 67 -7.46 23.53 -5.95
N PHE A 68 -7.89 22.53 -6.70
CA PHE A 68 -8.64 21.36 -6.24
C PHE A 68 -7.83 20.07 -6.48
N GLU A 69 -6.57 20.05 -6.02
CA GLU A 69 -5.64 18.92 -6.23
C GLU A 69 -5.90 17.78 -5.23
N PHE A 70 -7.15 17.41 -5.09
CA PHE A 70 -7.59 16.32 -4.21
C PHE A 70 -8.66 15.45 -4.86
N CYS A 71 -8.73 14.20 -4.45
CA CYS A 71 -9.74 13.25 -4.88
C CYS A 71 -10.74 12.96 -3.75
N GLU A 72 -11.75 12.14 -4.04
CA GLU A 72 -12.75 11.71 -3.05
C GLU A 72 -12.11 11.06 -1.81
N ASN A 73 -11.08 10.21 -2.00
CA ASN A 73 -10.38 9.59 -0.88
C ASN A 73 -9.56 10.59 -0.07
N GLY A 74 -8.97 11.59 -0.74
CA GLY A 74 -8.29 12.71 -0.06
C GLY A 74 -9.26 13.52 0.80
N VAL A 75 -10.47 13.79 0.30
CA VAL A 75 -11.52 14.46 1.11
C VAL A 75 -11.86 13.65 2.35
N LYS A 76 -12.02 12.31 2.20
CA LYS A 76 -12.27 11.43 3.37
C LYS A 76 -11.13 11.48 4.37
N ALA A 77 -9.88 11.40 3.91
CA ALA A 77 -8.70 11.42 4.76
C ALA A 77 -8.59 12.74 5.55
N VAL A 78 -8.74 13.88 4.86
CA VAL A 78 -8.70 15.21 5.47
C VAL A 78 -9.88 15.43 6.45
N ALA A 79 -11.11 15.09 6.05
CA ALA A 79 -12.27 15.20 6.92
C ALA A 79 -12.17 14.33 8.17
N TRP A 80 -11.53 13.18 8.04
CA TRP A 80 -11.31 12.22 9.13
C TRP A 80 -10.28 12.73 10.14
N GLU A 81 -9.23 13.43 9.71
CA GLU A 81 -8.29 14.11 10.60
C GLU A 81 -8.88 15.38 11.22
N ALA A 82 -9.58 16.20 10.42
CA ALA A 82 -10.16 17.48 10.84
C ALA A 82 -11.46 17.34 11.63
N THR A 83 -11.89 16.13 12.02
CA THR A 83 -13.14 15.91 12.76
C THR A 83 -13.16 16.63 14.11
N GLU A 84 -14.36 17.10 14.52
CA GLU A 84 -14.57 17.67 15.86
C GLU A 84 -14.70 16.59 16.97
N ARG A 85 -14.88 15.33 16.59
CA ARG A 85 -14.99 14.24 17.57
C ARG A 85 -13.68 14.01 18.28
N ARG A 86 -13.76 13.71 19.58
CA ARG A 86 -12.60 13.50 20.45
C ARG A 86 -12.76 12.25 21.29
N THR A 87 -11.79 11.36 21.23
CA THR A 87 -11.64 10.21 22.12
C THR A 87 -10.83 10.66 23.32
N THR A 88 -11.52 11.11 24.35
CA THR A 88 -10.93 11.69 25.58
C THR A 88 -10.76 10.63 26.66
N PRO A 89 -10.04 10.90 27.79
CA PRO A 89 -9.99 10.00 28.94
C PRO A 89 -11.36 9.58 29.45
N LYS A 90 -12.36 10.46 29.38
CA LYS A 90 -13.74 10.12 29.76
C LYS A 90 -14.28 8.93 28.97
N PHE A 91 -14.06 8.87 27.66
CA PHE A 91 -14.46 7.72 26.84
C PHE A 91 -13.88 6.40 27.38
N PHE A 92 -12.61 6.39 27.77
CA PHE A 92 -11.96 5.20 28.31
C PHE A 92 -12.41 4.86 29.74
N THR A 93 -12.96 5.81 30.52
CA THR A 93 -13.58 5.48 31.78
C THR A 93 -14.97 4.84 31.64
N GLU A 94 -15.64 5.08 30.51
CA GLU A 94 -16.97 4.56 30.22
C GLU A 94 -16.93 3.16 29.57
N HIS A 95 -15.83 2.78 28.90
CA HIS A 95 -15.70 1.54 28.14
C HIS A 95 -14.47 0.73 28.58
N THR A 96 -14.64 -0.59 28.71
CA THR A 96 -13.51 -1.52 28.89
C THR A 96 -12.88 -1.90 27.55
N VAL A 97 -11.63 -2.35 27.57
CA VAL A 97 -10.94 -2.85 26.38
C VAL A 97 -11.68 -4.06 25.79
N SER A 98 -12.13 -4.98 26.66
CA SER A 98 -12.90 -6.17 26.25
C SER A 98 -14.22 -5.80 25.57
N GLU A 99 -14.93 -4.75 26.04
CA GLU A 99 -16.12 -4.23 25.36
C GLU A 99 -15.78 -3.67 23.99
N LEU A 100 -14.74 -2.83 23.89
CA LEU A 100 -14.32 -2.17 22.65
C LEU A 100 -13.82 -3.16 21.58
N GLN A 101 -13.27 -4.31 21.96
CA GLN A 101 -12.88 -5.39 21.03
C GLN A 101 -14.05 -5.91 20.19
N SER A 102 -15.30 -5.81 20.71
CA SER A 102 -16.50 -6.20 19.97
C SER A 102 -16.99 -5.16 18.95
N TRP A 103 -16.43 -3.95 18.97
CA TRP A 103 -16.83 -2.87 18.08
C TRP A 103 -16.21 -3.09 16.68
N THR A 104 -16.91 -2.58 15.65
CA THR A 104 -16.36 -2.59 14.29
C THR A 104 -15.22 -1.57 14.15
N ASP A 105 -14.29 -1.80 13.21
CA ASP A 105 -13.22 -0.84 12.91
C ASP A 105 -13.79 0.56 12.60
N TYR A 106 -14.90 0.62 11.85
CA TYR A 106 -15.60 1.88 11.58
C TYR A 106 -16.07 2.58 12.85
N ALA A 107 -16.65 1.86 13.82
CA ALA A 107 -17.15 2.44 15.06
C ALA A 107 -15.99 2.98 15.92
N LEU A 108 -14.90 2.23 16.05
CA LEU A 108 -13.70 2.64 16.78
C LEU A 108 -13.11 3.93 16.22
N GLU A 109 -12.83 3.97 14.94
CA GLU A 109 -12.24 5.15 14.31
C GLU A 109 -13.19 6.36 14.30
N ASN A 110 -14.50 6.12 14.30
CA ASN A 110 -15.51 7.16 14.32
C ASN A 110 -15.68 7.82 15.72
N THR A 111 -15.04 7.31 16.77
CA THR A 111 -14.98 7.96 18.09
C THR A 111 -14.24 9.29 18.03
N GLY A 112 -13.30 9.46 17.08
CA GLY A 112 -12.64 10.72 16.82
C GLY A 112 -11.13 10.68 17.09
N ARG A 113 -10.55 11.89 17.25
CA ARG A 113 -9.12 12.07 17.51
C ARG A 113 -8.79 11.72 18.96
N LEU A 114 -7.74 10.93 19.16
CA LEU A 114 -7.12 10.72 20.46
C LEU A 114 -6.58 12.06 20.99
N THR A 115 -6.62 12.26 22.31
CA THR A 115 -6.31 13.57 22.91
C THR A 115 -5.26 13.53 24.01
N HIS A 116 -5.06 12.39 24.67
CA HIS A 116 -4.17 12.24 25.83
C HIS A 116 -3.33 10.97 25.67
N PRO A 117 -2.09 10.94 26.16
CA PRO A 117 -1.38 9.69 26.37
C PRO A 117 -2.15 8.81 27.35
N MET A 118 -2.26 7.54 27.05
CA MET A 118 -3.06 6.59 27.82
C MET A 118 -2.21 5.37 28.16
N ARG A 119 -2.34 4.85 29.39
CA ARG A 119 -1.75 3.60 29.85
C ARG A 119 -2.84 2.60 30.21
N TYR A 120 -2.69 1.36 29.79
CA TYR A 120 -3.61 0.28 30.11
C TYR A 120 -3.46 -0.15 31.59
N ASN A 121 -4.59 -0.29 32.27
CA ASN A 121 -4.70 -0.83 33.62
C ASN A 121 -5.45 -2.17 33.58
N ALA A 122 -4.71 -3.27 33.72
CA ALA A 122 -5.27 -4.62 33.65
C ALA A 122 -6.28 -4.92 34.78
N SER A 123 -6.21 -4.24 35.93
CA SER A 123 -7.13 -4.47 37.04
C SER A 123 -8.53 -3.92 36.76
N THR A 124 -8.66 -2.89 35.93
CA THR A 124 -9.91 -2.26 35.54
C THR A 124 -10.33 -2.60 34.10
N ASP A 125 -9.44 -3.25 33.34
CA ASP A 125 -9.58 -3.47 31.88
C ASP A 125 -9.82 -2.17 31.10
N LYS A 126 -9.16 -1.09 31.49
CA LYS A 126 -9.35 0.25 30.91
C LYS A 126 -8.03 0.94 30.63
N TYR A 127 -8.08 1.89 29.71
CA TYR A 127 -7.00 2.86 29.52
C TYR A 127 -7.22 4.07 30.44
N GLU A 128 -6.15 4.50 31.11
CA GLU A 128 -6.11 5.64 32.02
C GLU A 128 -5.12 6.68 31.49
N ALA A 129 -5.41 7.97 31.69
CA ALA A 129 -4.51 9.03 31.25
C ALA A 129 -3.21 9.00 32.04
N VAL A 130 -2.11 9.27 31.34
CA VAL A 130 -0.76 9.33 31.91
C VAL A 130 -0.05 10.58 31.38
N GLU A 131 0.87 11.16 32.16
CA GLU A 131 1.70 12.27 31.69
C GLU A 131 2.77 11.79 30.70
N TRP A 132 3.18 12.64 29.76
CA TRP A 132 4.16 12.28 28.72
C TRP A 132 5.47 11.77 29.30
N ASP A 133 6.03 12.47 30.30
CA ASP A 133 7.32 12.12 30.88
C ASP A 133 7.23 10.80 31.67
N GLU A 134 6.10 10.52 32.32
CA GLU A 134 5.83 9.25 32.98
C GLU A 134 5.73 8.11 31.94
N ALA A 135 5.00 8.34 30.83
CA ALA A 135 4.90 7.36 29.76
C ALA A 135 6.27 7.04 29.14
N PHE A 136 7.05 8.05 28.78
CA PHE A 136 8.40 7.86 28.22
C PHE A 136 9.33 7.18 29.19
N GLY A 137 9.33 7.58 30.48
CA GLY A 137 10.13 6.95 31.51
C GLY A 137 9.81 5.46 31.66
N ALA A 138 8.51 5.12 31.78
CA ALA A 138 8.07 3.73 31.90
C ALA A 138 8.43 2.88 30.66
N ILE A 139 8.24 3.40 29.45
CA ILE A 139 8.64 2.73 28.20
C ILE A 139 10.14 2.53 28.16
N GLY A 140 10.92 3.58 28.45
CA GLY A 140 12.40 3.52 28.45
C GLY A 140 12.95 2.53 29.46
N ASP A 141 12.38 2.46 30.65
CA ASP A 141 12.79 1.51 31.69
C ASP A 141 12.50 0.05 31.31
N ILE A 142 11.35 -0.21 30.66
CA ILE A 142 11.04 -1.54 30.14
C ILE A 142 12.02 -1.91 29.01
N LEU A 143 12.28 -1.01 28.06
CA LEU A 143 13.21 -1.26 26.95
C LEU A 143 14.63 -1.56 27.45
N LYS A 144 15.12 -0.82 28.46
CA LYS A 144 16.42 -1.06 29.12
C LYS A 144 16.47 -2.38 29.89
N SER A 145 15.33 -2.94 30.29
CA SER A 145 15.27 -4.17 31.08
C SER A 145 15.44 -5.45 30.26
N PHE A 146 15.35 -5.38 28.93
CA PHE A 146 15.53 -6.55 28.09
C PHE A 146 17.00 -6.99 28.00
N ASP A 147 17.19 -8.30 27.93
CA ASP A 147 18.53 -8.95 27.86
C ASP A 147 19.22 -8.73 26.51
N THR A 148 18.45 -8.46 25.45
CA THR A 148 18.93 -8.11 24.11
C THR A 148 17.95 -7.15 23.41
N PRO A 149 18.47 -6.21 22.58
CA PRO A 149 17.63 -5.31 21.79
C PRO A 149 16.67 -6.04 20.82
N ASP A 150 17.01 -7.25 20.40
CA ASP A 150 16.19 -8.05 19.47
C ASP A 150 14.89 -8.58 20.08
N ARG A 151 14.66 -8.32 21.40
CA ARG A 151 13.35 -8.56 22.03
C ARG A 151 12.25 -7.60 21.58
N VAL A 152 12.56 -6.60 20.76
CA VAL A 152 11.63 -5.52 20.40
C VAL A 152 11.40 -5.48 18.90
N GLU A 153 10.12 -5.42 18.50
CA GLU A 153 9.70 -5.20 17.13
C GLU A 153 9.25 -3.75 16.94
N PHE A 154 9.83 -3.06 15.96
CA PHE A 154 9.56 -1.64 15.69
C PHE A 154 8.85 -1.48 14.34
N TYR A 155 7.51 -1.48 14.38
CA TYR A 155 6.68 -1.37 13.18
C TYR A 155 6.54 0.08 12.71
N THR A 156 6.58 0.29 11.40
CA THR A 156 6.32 1.58 10.76
C THR A 156 5.19 1.48 9.73
N SER A 157 4.20 2.38 9.86
CA SER A 157 3.19 2.60 8.83
C SER A 157 3.76 3.46 7.70
N GLY A 158 3.34 3.24 6.45
CA GLY A 158 3.80 4.01 5.30
C GLY A 158 3.29 5.46 5.21
N ARG A 159 2.91 6.08 6.33
CA ARG A 159 2.46 7.49 6.39
C ARG A 159 3.37 8.37 7.24
N ALA A 160 4.32 7.82 7.96
CA ALA A 160 5.31 8.60 8.68
C ALA A 160 6.03 9.55 7.70
N SER A 161 6.43 10.72 8.18
CA SER A 161 7.26 11.62 7.36
C SER A 161 8.68 11.10 7.23
N ASN A 162 9.46 11.61 6.27
CA ASN A 162 10.86 11.24 6.15
C ASN A 162 11.64 11.58 7.43
N GLU A 163 11.35 12.70 8.08
CA GLU A 163 11.96 13.08 9.35
C GLU A 163 11.62 12.10 10.47
N ALA A 164 10.35 11.75 10.61
CA ALA A 164 9.91 10.78 11.62
C ALA A 164 10.50 9.38 11.34
N ALA A 165 10.47 8.92 10.09
CA ALA A 165 11.02 7.64 9.69
C ALA A 165 12.55 7.57 9.90
N PHE A 166 13.29 8.64 9.53
CA PHE A 166 14.73 8.70 9.75
C PHE A 166 15.08 8.71 11.24
N LEU A 167 14.39 9.51 12.04
CA LEU A 167 14.62 9.56 13.48
C LEU A 167 14.26 8.23 14.16
N TYR A 168 13.18 7.57 13.69
CA TYR A 168 12.76 6.27 14.20
C TYR A 168 13.80 5.17 13.90
N GLN A 169 14.27 5.09 12.65
CA GLN A 169 15.32 4.14 12.32
C GLN A 169 16.64 4.40 13.05
N LEU A 170 16.97 5.68 13.28
CA LEU A 170 18.15 6.06 14.04
C LEU A 170 18.03 5.60 15.52
N PHE A 171 16.88 5.84 16.15
CA PHE A 171 16.59 5.35 17.51
C PHE A 171 16.73 3.83 17.61
N VAL A 172 16.11 3.09 16.71
CA VAL A 172 16.10 1.61 16.74
C VAL A 172 17.50 1.04 16.55
N ARG A 173 18.28 1.61 15.63
CA ARG A 173 19.68 1.16 15.42
C ARG A 173 20.62 1.59 16.54
N ALA A 174 20.42 2.76 17.12
CA ALA A 174 21.14 3.17 18.32
C ALA A 174 20.75 2.31 19.55
N TYR A 175 19.50 1.83 19.62
CA TYR A 175 19.06 0.84 20.61
C TYR A 175 19.72 -0.53 20.38
N GLY A 176 20.06 -0.90 19.14
CA GLY A 176 20.90 -2.05 18.81
C GLY A 176 20.24 -3.17 18.02
N THR A 177 19.15 -2.90 17.27
CA THR A 177 18.47 -3.91 16.44
C THR A 177 18.12 -3.39 15.05
N ASN A 178 17.87 -4.31 14.10
CA ASN A 178 17.30 -4.05 12.78
C ASN A 178 15.88 -4.63 12.64
N ASN A 179 15.17 -4.93 13.71
CA ASN A 179 13.80 -5.44 13.68
C ASN A 179 12.83 -4.34 13.24
N PHE A 180 12.66 -4.23 11.93
CA PHE A 180 11.80 -3.25 11.26
C PHE A 180 10.71 -3.91 10.40
N PRO A 181 9.71 -4.59 11.02
CA PRO A 181 8.50 -4.91 10.27
C PRO A 181 7.86 -3.60 9.78
N ASP A 182 7.53 -3.51 8.50
CA ASP A 182 6.94 -2.30 7.95
C ASP A 182 5.80 -2.57 6.95
N CYS A 183 5.12 -1.49 6.60
CA CYS A 183 4.04 -1.52 5.63
C CYS A 183 4.48 -2.03 4.25
N SER A 184 5.73 -1.79 3.82
CA SER A 184 6.27 -2.21 2.53
C SER A 184 6.31 -3.74 2.40
N ASN A 185 6.62 -4.45 3.49
CA ASN A 185 6.64 -5.91 3.51
C ASN A 185 5.29 -6.52 3.06
N MET A 186 4.17 -5.84 3.36
CA MET A 186 2.83 -6.30 2.99
C MET A 186 2.32 -5.70 1.68
N CYS A 187 3.07 -4.77 1.07
CA CYS A 187 2.60 -3.95 -0.04
C CYS A 187 3.42 -4.17 -1.31
N HIS A 188 4.61 -3.60 -1.39
CA HIS A 188 5.43 -3.54 -2.60
C HIS A 188 6.86 -4.08 -2.41
N GLU A 189 7.11 -4.92 -1.41
CA GLU A 189 8.41 -5.58 -1.23
C GLU A 189 8.82 -6.34 -2.48
N ALA A 190 7.88 -7.10 -3.08
CA ALA A 190 8.11 -7.82 -4.33
C ALA A 190 8.57 -6.90 -5.48
N SER A 191 8.02 -5.66 -5.56
CA SER A 191 8.48 -4.68 -6.56
C SER A 191 9.92 -4.23 -6.28
N GLY A 192 10.25 -3.97 -5.02
CA GLY A 192 11.60 -3.60 -4.61
C GLY A 192 12.63 -4.67 -4.93
N VAL A 193 12.35 -5.94 -4.62
CA VAL A 193 13.20 -7.09 -4.89
C VAL A 193 13.38 -7.29 -6.39
N ALA A 194 12.28 -7.39 -7.14
CA ALA A 194 12.30 -7.66 -8.57
C ALA A 194 13.06 -6.57 -9.37
N LEU A 195 12.75 -5.31 -9.10
CA LEU A 195 13.37 -4.19 -9.80
C LEU A 195 14.86 -4.04 -9.48
N LYS A 196 15.27 -4.27 -8.22
CA LYS A 196 16.70 -4.31 -7.88
C LYS A 196 17.45 -5.39 -8.66
N GLN A 197 16.86 -6.59 -8.80
CA GLN A 197 17.46 -7.68 -9.57
C GLN A 197 17.51 -7.39 -11.07
N SER A 198 16.46 -6.76 -11.61
CA SER A 198 16.36 -6.52 -13.06
C SER A 198 17.06 -5.24 -13.51
N VAL A 199 16.89 -4.13 -12.78
CA VAL A 199 17.36 -2.80 -13.22
C VAL A 199 18.22 -2.06 -12.19
N GLY A 200 18.53 -2.68 -11.07
CA GLY A 200 19.41 -2.15 -10.03
C GLY A 200 18.77 -1.15 -9.06
N VAL A 201 17.52 -0.73 -9.27
CA VAL A 201 16.81 0.24 -8.44
C VAL A 201 15.44 -0.30 -8.04
N GLY A 202 15.12 -0.33 -6.77
CA GLY A 202 13.84 -0.84 -6.25
C GLY A 202 12.63 0.13 -6.38
N LYS A 203 12.70 1.08 -7.30
CA LYS A 203 11.72 2.15 -7.53
C LYS A 203 11.27 2.18 -8.98
N GLY A 204 10.16 2.88 -9.26
CA GLY A 204 9.71 3.17 -10.63
C GLY A 204 10.70 4.04 -11.40
N THR A 205 10.65 3.97 -12.72
CA THR A 205 11.56 4.70 -13.62
C THR A 205 10.88 5.84 -14.37
N VAL A 206 9.61 6.17 -14.01
CA VAL A 206 8.81 7.23 -14.64
C VAL A 206 8.71 8.46 -13.75
N LEU A 207 8.51 9.61 -14.38
CA LEU A 207 8.01 10.83 -13.78
C LEU A 207 6.51 10.95 -14.06
N LEU A 208 5.80 11.84 -13.33
CA LEU A 208 4.38 12.04 -13.58
C LEU A 208 4.10 12.57 -14.99
N GLU A 209 4.97 13.44 -15.50
CA GLU A 209 4.90 14.04 -16.83
C GLU A 209 5.05 13.03 -17.97
N ASP A 210 5.64 11.86 -17.71
CA ASP A 210 5.75 10.79 -18.71
C ASP A 210 4.37 10.27 -19.13
N PHE A 211 3.38 10.31 -18.25
CA PHE A 211 2.00 9.92 -18.58
C PHE A 211 1.39 10.81 -19.68
N GLU A 212 1.84 12.06 -19.81
CA GLU A 212 1.42 12.97 -20.85
C GLU A 212 2.07 12.70 -22.22
N GLN A 213 3.09 11.83 -22.25
CA GLN A 213 3.86 11.55 -23.46
C GLN A 213 3.73 10.10 -23.92
N ALA A 214 3.16 9.22 -23.10
CA ALA A 214 3.01 7.80 -23.42
C ALA A 214 2.05 7.58 -24.61
N ASP A 215 2.39 6.63 -25.47
CA ASP A 215 1.55 6.17 -26.58
C ASP A 215 0.66 4.99 -26.15
N ALA A 216 1.13 4.21 -25.17
CA ALA A 216 0.33 3.17 -24.51
C ALA A 216 0.67 3.08 -23.02
N ILE A 217 -0.35 2.79 -22.19
CA ILE A 217 -0.21 2.58 -20.75
C ILE A 217 -0.84 1.23 -20.40
N PHE A 218 -0.03 0.30 -19.91
CA PHE A 218 -0.50 -0.99 -19.38
C PHE A 218 -0.79 -0.82 -17.89
N VAL A 219 -2.03 -1.11 -17.47
CA VAL A 219 -2.49 -1.00 -16.09
C VAL A 219 -2.77 -2.40 -15.55
N VAL A 220 -1.90 -2.92 -14.68
CA VAL A 220 -1.85 -4.34 -14.32
C VAL A 220 -2.14 -4.55 -12.84
N GLY A 221 -3.17 -5.33 -12.51
CA GLY A 221 -3.52 -5.63 -11.11
C GLY A 221 -3.78 -4.40 -10.24
N GLN A 222 -4.35 -3.34 -10.81
CA GLN A 222 -4.54 -2.04 -10.17
C GLN A 222 -5.98 -1.55 -10.28
N ASN A 223 -6.48 -0.86 -9.25
CA ASN A 223 -7.76 -0.17 -9.26
C ASN A 223 -7.57 1.32 -8.88
N PRO A 224 -7.14 2.18 -9.83
CA PRO A 224 -6.92 3.59 -9.53
C PRO A 224 -8.19 4.29 -9.07
N GLY A 225 -9.37 3.95 -9.58
CA GLY A 225 -10.64 4.55 -9.17
C GLY A 225 -10.96 4.43 -7.68
N THR A 226 -10.40 3.41 -7.02
CA THR A 226 -10.54 3.20 -5.57
C THR A 226 -9.28 3.61 -4.80
N ASN A 227 -8.10 3.34 -5.35
CA ASN A 227 -6.84 3.46 -4.60
C ASN A 227 -6.08 4.77 -4.86
N HIS A 228 -6.14 5.28 -6.09
CA HIS A 228 -5.40 6.46 -6.57
C HIS A 228 -6.28 7.30 -7.51
N PRO A 229 -7.42 7.85 -7.03
CA PRO A 229 -8.40 8.44 -7.95
C PRO A 229 -7.87 9.60 -8.80
N ARG A 230 -6.82 10.33 -8.36
CA ARG A 230 -6.17 11.38 -9.18
C ARG A 230 -5.52 10.82 -10.45
N MET A 231 -4.99 9.60 -10.40
CA MET A 231 -4.45 8.91 -11.58
C MET A 231 -5.48 8.75 -12.71
N LEU A 232 -6.79 8.71 -12.41
CA LEU A 232 -7.82 8.66 -13.46
C LEU A 232 -7.80 9.89 -14.35
N GLY A 233 -7.45 11.06 -13.81
CA GLY A 233 -7.26 12.28 -14.60
C GLY A 233 -6.12 12.15 -15.61
N ASP A 234 -4.98 11.57 -15.18
CA ASP A 234 -3.81 11.35 -16.04
C ASP A 234 -4.09 10.31 -17.12
N LEU A 235 -4.72 9.19 -16.76
CA LEU A 235 -5.14 8.16 -17.71
C LEU A 235 -6.15 8.70 -18.73
N ARG A 236 -7.09 9.52 -18.28
CA ARG A 236 -8.07 10.19 -19.16
C ARG A 236 -7.35 11.11 -20.15
N ARG A 237 -6.49 12.01 -19.69
CA ARG A 237 -5.73 12.91 -20.57
C ARG A 237 -4.89 12.13 -21.59
N ALA A 238 -4.29 11.01 -21.18
CA ALA A 238 -3.59 10.11 -22.09
C ALA A 238 -4.54 9.52 -23.14
N ALA A 239 -5.69 8.98 -22.74
CA ALA A 239 -6.69 8.42 -23.64
C ALA A 239 -7.24 9.48 -24.62
N GLU A 240 -7.53 10.71 -24.18
CA GLU A 240 -7.96 11.83 -25.02
C GLU A 240 -6.92 12.22 -26.09
N ARG A 241 -5.63 12.01 -25.83
CA ARG A 241 -4.56 12.19 -26.83
C ARG A 241 -4.43 11.00 -27.79
N GLY A 242 -5.18 9.92 -27.59
CA GLY A 242 -5.15 8.71 -28.40
C GLY A 242 -4.19 7.62 -27.88
N ALA A 243 -3.62 7.78 -26.67
CA ALA A 243 -2.86 6.71 -26.04
C ALA A 243 -3.77 5.51 -25.75
N GLN A 244 -3.24 4.30 -25.96
CA GLN A 244 -3.96 3.06 -25.66
C GLN A 244 -3.83 2.71 -24.19
N ILE A 245 -4.95 2.58 -23.49
CA ILE A 245 -4.95 2.14 -22.08
C ILE A 245 -5.35 0.67 -22.04
N VAL A 246 -4.37 -0.19 -21.81
CA VAL A 246 -4.51 -1.65 -21.81
C VAL A 246 -4.56 -2.17 -20.39
N VAL A 247 -5.69 -2.74 -19.98
CA VAL A 247 -5.92 -3.18 -18.61
C VAL A 247 -5.84 -4.69 -18.49
N PHE A 248 -5.04 -5.17 -17.52
CA PHE A 248 -5.02 -6.56 -17.04
C PHE A 248 -5.50 -6.58 -15.60
N ASN A 249 -6.74 -7.00 -15.35
CA ASN A 249 -7.31 -7.09 -14.01
C ASN A 249 -8.42 -8.15 -13.98
N PRO A 250 -8.38 -9.13 -13.06
CA PRO A 250 -9.43 -10.16 -12.96
C PRO A 250 -10.83 -9.59 -12.65
N VAL A 251 -10.89 -8.40 -12.06
CA VAL A 251 -12.15 -7.74 -11.67
C VAL A 251 -12.41 -6.54 -12.57
N ARG A 252 -13.64 -6.42 -13.08
CA ARG A 252 -14.08 -5.24 -13.83
C ARG A 252 -14.25 -4.05 -12.90
N GLU A 253 -13.26 -3.17 -12.89
CA GLU A 253 -13.20 -2.00 -12.01
C GLU A 253 -13.76 -0.74 -12.69
N ARG A 254 -14.72 -0.12 -12.05
CA ARG A 254 -15.50 1.00 -12.65
C ARG A 254 -14.64 2.17 -13.12
N GLY A 255 -13.58 2.51 -12.35
CA GLY A 255 -12.68 3.61 -12.70
C GLY A 255 -11.83 3.35 -13.94
N LEU A 256 -11.56 2.09 -14.26
CA LEU A 256 -10.86 1.72 -15.48
C LEU A 256 -11.79 1.56 -16.69
N GLU A 257 -13.09 1.38 -16.46
CA GLU A 257 -14.07 1.36 -17.56
C GLU A 257 -14.46 2.77 -17.98
N ARG A 258 -14.91 3.59 -17.02
CA ARG A 258 -15.39 4.96 -17.31
C ARG A 258 -15.12 5.90 -16.14
N PHE A 259 -14.74 7.13 -16.48
CA PHE A 259 -14.51 8.20 -15.52
C PHE A 259 -15.26 9.48 -15.93
N ALA A 260 -15.99 10.06 -14.98
CA ALA A 260 -16.60 11.37 -15.07
C ALA A 260 -15.76 12.35 -14.23
N ASP A 261 -15.11 13.31 -14.87
CA ASP A 261 -14.24 14.24 -14.17
C ASP A 261 -15.07 15.30 -13.41
N PRO A 262 -15.00 15.32 -12.06
CA PRO A 262 -15.74 16.31 -11.26
C PRO A 262 -15.31 17.78 -11.52
N GLN A 263 -14.13 17.99 -12.12
CA GLN A 263 -13.62 19.34 -12.45
C GLN A 263 -14.05 19.80 -13.85
N ASN A 264 -14.53 18.91 -14.71
CA ASN A 264 -15.05 19.25 -16.01
C ASN A 264 -16.52 19.74 -15.92
N LYS A 265 -16.73 21.05 -15.91
CA LYS A 265 -18.05 21.67 -15.72
C LYS A 265 -19.06 21.26 -16.79
N LEU A 266 -18.64 21.14 -18.04
CA LEU A 266 -19.53 20.75 -19.14
C LEU A 266 -20.00 19.31 -18.98
N GLU A 267 -19.09 18.41 -18.69
CA GLU A 267 -19.39 17.00 -18.44
C GLU A 267 -20.34 16.83 -17.25
N MET A 268 -20.07 17.57 -16.15
CA MET A 268 -20.94 17.55 -14.98
C MET A 268 -22.36 18.06 -15.27
N MET A 269 -22.52 19.05 -16.16
CA MET A 269 -23.85 19.56 -16.56
C MET A 269 -24.64 18.54 -17.38
N HIS A 270 -23.99 17.77 -18.24
CA HIS A 270 -24.65 16.83 -19.16
C HIS A 270 -24.66 15.38 -18.63
N GLY A 271 -24.01 15.11 -17.50
CA GLY A 271 -23.89 13.76 -16.93
C GLY A 271 -23.04 12.81 -17.78
N GLY A 272 -22.07 13.36 -18.52
CA GLY A 272 -21.15 12.62 -19.36
C GLY A 272 -20.12 11.80 -18.56
N SER A 273 -19.39 10.93 -19.25
CA SER A 273 -18.20 10.25 -18.75
C SER A 273 -17.42 9.68 -19.93
N GLU A 274 -16.09 9.67 -19.83
CA GLU A 274 -15.21 9.14 -20.85
C GLU A 274 -14.81 7.69 -20.55
N ALA A 275 -14.60 6.89 -21.61
CA ALA A 275 -13.99 5.59 -21.51
C ALA A 275 -12.50 5.75 -21.18
N ILE A 276 -11.99 4.94 -20.25
CA ILE A 276 -10.57 4.94 -19.88
C ILE A 276 -9.85 3.82 -20.62
N ALA A 277 -10.22 2.57 -20.38
CA ALA A 277 -9.59 1.44 -21.06
C ALA A 277 -9.98 1.38 -22.55
N SER A 278 -8.99 1.28 -23.44
CA SER A 278 -9.18 0.87 -24.83
C SER A 278 -9.39 -0.66 -24.91
N ASP A 279 -8.66 -1.41 -24.08
CA ASP A 279 -8.75 -2.86 -24.00
C ASP A 279 -8.73 -3.33 -22.55
N TYR A 280 -9.54 -4.34 -22.24
CA TYR A 280 -9.69 -4.87 -20.89
C TYR A 280 -9.63 -6.39 -20.88
N TYR A 281 -8.54 -6.94 -20.34
CA TYR A 281 -8.30 -8.38 -20.18
C TYR A 281 -8.49 -8.80 -18.73
N GLN A 282 -9.16 -9.93 -18.51
CA GLN A 282 -9.41 -10.50 -17.20
C GLN A 282 -8.63 -11.82 -17.02
N PRO A 283 -7.32 -11.76 -16.65
CA PRO A 283 -6.58 -12.96 -16.35
C PRO A 283 -7.18 -13.66 -15.12
N ARG A 284 -6.97 -14.96 -14.99
CA ARG A 284 -7.21 -15.68 -13.73
C ARG A 284 -6.22 -15.17 -12.67
N LEU A 285 -6.60 -15.32 -11.39
CA LEU A 285 -5.72 -14.91 -10.28
C LEU A 285 -4.39 -15.68 -10.34
N GLY A 286 -3.27 -14.94 -10.35
CA GLY A 286 -1.92 -15.48 -10.52
C GLY A 286 -1.51 -15.74 -11.98
N GLY A 287 -2.38 -15.46 -12.95
CA GLY A 287 -2.12 -15.70 -14.38
C GLY A 287 -1.35 -14.58 -15.11
N ASP A 288 -0.97 -13.50 -14.42
CA ASP A 288 -0.31 -12.33 -15.03
C ASP A 288 1.06 -12.69 -15.61
N LEU A 289 1.86 -13.53 -14.94
CA LEU A 289 3.14 -14.03 -15.45
C LEU A 289 2.96 -14.67 -16.83
N ALA A 290 2.02 -15.59 -16.96
CA ALA A 290 1.74 -16.28 -18.22
C ALA A 290 1.22 -15.33 -19.31
N ALA A 291 0.41 -14.32 -18.92
CA ALA A 291 -0.09 -13.31 -19.85
C ALA A 291 1.08 -12.50 -20.47
N PHE A 292 2.01 -12.01 -19.65
CA PHE A 292 3.19 -11.26 -20.14
C PHE A 292 4.15 -12.16 -20.93
N ARG A 293 4.35 -13.43 -20.52
CA ARG A 293 5.11 -14.42 -21.27
C ARG A 293 4.48 -14.66 -22.66
N GLY A 294 3.16 -14.76 -22.74
CA GLY A 294 2.43 -14.91 -24.01
C GLY A 294 2.54 -13.70 -24.92
N MET A 295 2.47 -12.48 -24.35
CA MET A 295 2.71 -11.27 -25.14
C MET A 295 4.16 -11.20 -25.65
N ALA A 296 5.16 -11.55 -24.85
CA ALA A 296 6.55 -11.61 -25.28
C ALA A 296 6.75 -12.64 -26.41
N LYS A 297 6.11 -13.82 -26.30
CA LYS A 297 6.12 -14.85 -27.35
C LYS A 297 5.52 -14.33 -28.66
N ALA A 298 4.43 -13.57 -28.59
CA ALA A 298 3.85 -12.93 -29.78
C ALA A 298 4.77 -11.86 -30.39
N VAL A 299 5.48 -11.08 -29.56
CA VAL A 299 6.47 -10.09 -30.04
C VAL A 299 7.62 -10.78 -30.74
N PHE A 300 8.15 -11.88 -30.22
CA PHE A 300 9.21 -12.64 -30.85
C PHE A 300 8.79 -13.25 -32.20
N ALA A 301 7.58 -13.82 -32.25
CA ALA A 301 7.04 -14.35 -33.52
C ALA A 301 6.86 -13.25 -34.56
N ALA A 302 6.46 -12.04 -34.15
CA ALA A 302 6.36 -10.90 -35.07
C ALA A 302 7.74 -10.40 -35.54
N ASP A 303 8.75 -10.41 -34.66
CA ASP A 303 10.14 -10.05 -35.01
C ASP A 303 10.72 -11.01 -36.02
N ASP A 304 10.55 -12.32 -35.81
CA ASP A 304 11.00 -13.35 -36.75
C ASP A 304 10.35 -13.20 -38.13
N ALA A 305 9.04 -12.93 -38.15
CA ALA A 305 8.31 -12.72 -39.39
C ALA A 305 8.79 -11.46 -40.14
N ALA A 306 9.03 -10.36 -39.43
CA ALA A 306 9.55 -9.12 -39.98
C ALA A 306 10.95 -9.33 -40.59
N LEU A 307 11.86 -9.98 -39.86
CA LEU A 307 13.21 -10.27 -40.33
C LEU A 307 13.20 -11.22 -41.54
N ALA A 308 12.36 -12.24 -41.56
CA ALA A 308 12.18 -13.14 -42.69
C ALA A 308 11.63 -12.43 -43.94
N ALA A 309 10.82 -11.38 -43.76
CA ALA A 309 10.33 -10.53 -44.84
C ALA A 309 11.32 -9.45 -45.29
N GLY A 310 12.49 -9.34 -44.64
CA GLY A 310 13.47 -8.28 -44.89
C GLY A 310 13.05 -6.90 -44.31
N GLU A 311 12.11 -6.89 -43.38
CA GLU A 311 11.66 -5.70 -42.69
C GLU A 311 12.51 -5.42 -41.40
N PRO A 312 12.50 -4.19 -40.87
CA PRO A 312 13.20 -3.87 -39.64
C PRO A 312 12.69 -4.72 -38.47
N SER A 313 13.61 -5.08 -37.57
CA SER A 313 13.25 -5.72 -36.29
C SER A 313 12.22 -4.91 -35.53
N VAL A 314 11.22 -5.58 -34.92
CA VAL A 314 10.26 -4.95 -34.01
C VAL A 314 10.85 -4.71 -32.60
N LEU A 315 11.98 -5.38 -32.30
CA LEU A 315 12.74 -5.21 -31.05
C LEU A 315 13.73 -4.04 -31.20
N ASP A 316 14.04 -3.39 -30.08
CA ASP A 316 15.10 -2.38 -30.00
C ASP A 316 16.47 -3.09 -29.85
N ARG A 317 17.02 -3.56 -30.99
CA ARG A 317 18.26 -4.33 -31.00
C ARG A 317 19.47 -3.54 -30.49
N ALA A 318 19.49 -2.21 -30.68
CA ALA A 318 20.55 -1.36 -30.16
C ALA A 318 20.51 -1.30 -28.61
N PHE A 319 19.34 -1.01 -28.06
CA PHE A 319 19.14 -1.01 -26.61
C PHE A 319 19.46 -2.38 -25.98
N LEU A 320 19.00 -3.47 -26.61
CA LEU A 320 19.26 -4.83 -26.12
C LEU A 320 20.76 -5.14 -26.07
N ALA A 321 21.49 -4.80 -27.10
CA ALA A 321 22.95 -5.07 -27.17
C ALA A 321 23.75 -4.20 -26.18
N GLU A 322 23.37 -2.93 -26.01
CA GLU A 322 24.12 -1.99 -25.20
C GLU A 322 23.77 -2.11 -23.70
N HIS A 323 22.50 -2.29 -23.37
CA HIS A 323 22.01 -2.10 -22.00
C HIS A 323 21.61 -3.38 -21.29
N THR A 324 21.45 -4.53 -21.99
CA THR A 324 20.87 -5.72 -21.36
C THR A 324 21.82 -6.91 -21.31
N ALA A 325 21.51 -7.85 -20.43
CA ALA A 325 22.12 -9.17 -20.32
C ALA A 325 21.04 -10.26 -20.26
N GLU A 326 21.41 -11.51 -20.58
CA GLU A 326 20.53 -12.69 -20.52
C GLU A 326 19.41 -12.71 -21.57
N PHE A 327 19.44 -11.86 -22.61
CA PHE A 327 18.41 -11.77 -23.64
C PHE A 327 18.20 -13.11 -24.39
N GLU A 328 19.26 -13.78 -24.81
CA GLU A 328 19.15 -15.06 -25.57
C GLU A 328 18.60 -16.19 -24.67
N ALA A 329 18.97 -16.22 -23.39
CA ALA A 329 18.42 -17.16 -22.45
C ALA A 329 16.91 -16.90 -22.19
N TYR A 330 16.52 -15.63 -22.10
CA TYR A 330 15.11 -15.26 -22.00
C TYR A 330 14.32 -15.66 -23.26
N ARG A 331 14.87 -15.38 -24.44
CA ARG A 331 14.27 -15.79 -25.70
C ARG A 331 14.02 -17.31 -25.74
N ALA A 332 15.02 -18.11 -25.36
CA ALA A 332 14.90 -19.56 -25.33
C ALA A 332 13.84 -20.03 -24.33
N ALA A 333 13.74 -19.39 -23.16
CA ALA A 333 12.70 -19.71 -22.17
C ALA A 333 11.28 -19.40 -22.68
N VAL A 334 11.09 -18.28 -23.39
CA VAL A 334 9.81 -17.93 -24.01
C VAL A 334 9.46 -18.91 -25.13
N ASP A 335 10.42 -19.28 -25.98
CA ASP A 335 10.19 -20.23 -27.07
C ASP A 335 9.80 -21.63 -26.55
N ALA A 336 10.40 -22.06 -25.44
CA ALA A 336 10.09 -23.34 -24.79
C ALA A 336 8.70 -23.39 -24.14
N THR A 337 8.11 -22.24 -23.79
CA THR A 337 6.77 -22.18 -23.18
C THR A 337 5.70 -22.38 -24.24
N SER A 338 4.80 -23.33 -24.07
CA SER A 338 3.73 -23.61 -25.04
C SER A 338 2.57 -22.61 -24.92
N TRP A 339 1.81 -22.42 -26.01
CA TRP A 339 0.58 -21.62 -25.95
C TRP A 339 -0.48 -22.22 -25.05
N ASP A 340 -0.59 -23.55 -25.02
CA ASP A 340 -1.54 -24.26 -24.16
C ASP A 340 -1.28 -23.97 -22.66
N GLU A 341 -0.02 -23.97 -22.25
CA GLU A 341 0.40 -23.60 -20.90
C GLU A 341 0.09 -22.12 -20.59
N ILE A 342 0.37 -21.23 -21.54
CA ILE A 342 0.08 -19.81 -21.42
C ILE A 342 -1.43 -19.56 -21.26
N GLU A 343 -2.26 -20.15 -22.10
CA GLU A 343 -3.71 -20.00 -22.06
C GLU A 343 -4.31 -20.64 -20.78
N ASP A 344 -3.80 -21.79 -20.36
CA ASP A 344 -4.29 -22.45 -19.14
C ASP A 344 -3.93 -21.66 -17.88
N GLN A 345 -2.71 -21.14 -17.76
CA GLN A 345 -2.30 -20.35 -16.60
C GLN A 345 -2.89 -18.94 -16.61
N SER A 346 -2.88 -18.23 -17.74
CA SER A 346 -3.43 -16.88 -17.80
C SER A 346 -4.95 -16.83 -17.80
N GLY A 347 -5.61 -17.88 -18.31
CA GLY A 347 -7.04 -17.89 -18.60
C GLY A 347 -7.43 -17.00 -19.78
N LEU A 348 -6.46 -16.51 -20.55
CA LEU A 348 -6.66 -15.63 -21.72
C LEU A 348 -6.33 -16.40 -23.01
N LEU A 349 -7.14 -16.18 -24.03
CA LEU A 349 -6.90 -16.79 -25.34
C LEU A 349 -5.65 -16.17 -26.01
N ARG A 350 -4.90 -16.98 -26.73
CA ARG A 350 -3.75 -16.56 -27.54
C ARG A 350 -4.06 -15.30 -28.38
N GLN A 351 -5.20 -15.28 -29.07
CA GLN A 351 -5.63 -14.15 -29.88
C GLN A 351 -5.68 -12.84 -29.10
N SER A 352 -6.13 -12.86 -27.84
CA SER A 352 -6.19 -11.71 -26.96
C SER A 352 -4.80 -11.20 -26.59
N LEU A 353 -3.88 -12.11 -26.25
CA LEU A 353 -2.50 -11.77 -25.93
C LEU A 353 -1.71 -11.24 -27.16
N GLU A 354 -1.94 -11.84 -28.33
CA GLU A 354 -1.40 -11.32 -29.60
C GLU A 354 -1.93 -9.92 -29.93
N HIS A 355 -3.21 -9.62 -29.59
CA HIS A 355 -3.77 -8.30 -29.77
C HIS A 355 -3.10 -7.27 -28.85
N ALA A 356 -2.94 -7.57 -27.57
CA ALA A 356 -2.24 -6.71 -26.62
C ALA A 356 -0.77 -6.49 -27.03
N ALA A 357 -0.09 -7.53 -27.52
CA ALA A 357 1.26 -7.44 -28.06
C ALA A 357 1.33 -6.52 -29.30
N ARG A 358 0.32 -6.55 -30.19
CA ARG A 358 0.25 -5.63 -31.34
C ARG A 358 0.13 -4.16 -30.92
N ILE A 359 -0.63 -3.87 -29.86
CA ILE A 359 -0.71 -2.51 -29.29
C ILE A 359 0.67 -2.09 -28.80
N TYR A 360 1.35 -2.95 -28.03
CA TYR A 360 2.70 -2.70 -27.53
C TYR A 360 3.70 -2.45 -28.67
N MET A 361 3.70 -3.26 -29.72
CA MET A 361 4.60 -3.11 -30.87
C MET A 361 4.38 -1.84 -31.67
N LYS A 362 3.14 -1.34 -31.74
CA LYS A 362 2.79 -0.08 -32.43
C LYS A 362 3.20 1.16 -31.64
N ALA A 363 3.19 1.07 -30.30
CA ALA A 363 3.53 2.18 -29.44
C ALA A 363 5.05 2.41 -29.43
N GLY A 364 5.48 3.65 -29.58
CA GLY A 364 6.89 4.04 -29.46
C GLY A 364 7.34 4.20 -28.02
N ARG A 365 6.40 4.56 -27.14
CA ARG A 365 6.63 4.87 -25.71
C ARG A 365 5.55 4.19 -24.87
N VAL A 366 5.96 3.30 -24.00
CA VAL A 366 5.05 2.50 -23.18
C VAL A 366 5.36 2.67 -21.71
N ILE A 367 4.34 2.93 -20.92
CA ILE A 367 4.40 2.84 -19.45
C ILE A 367 3.69 1.56 -19.02
N CYS A 368 4.29 0.79 -18.11
CA CYS A 368 3.60 -0.28 -17.41
C CYS A 368 3.46 0.07 -15.94
N THR A 369 2.20 0.15 -15.46
CA THR A 369 1.88 0.42 -14.05
C THR A 369 1.30 -0.81 -13.39
N TRP A 370 1.62 -1.03 -12.11
CA TRP A 370 1.01 -2.10 -11.33
C TRP A 370 0.85 -1.73 -9.85
N ALA A 371 0.00 -2.47 -9.16
CA ALA A 371 -0.21 -2.33 -7.73
C ALA A 371 -0.27 -3.71 -7.04
N MET A 372 -0.94 -3.79 -5.88
CA MET A 372 -0.96 -4.99 -5.04
C MET A 372 -1.62 -6.22 -5.68
N GLY A 373 -2.37 -6.06 -6.77
CA GLY A 373 -2.86 -7.19 -7.58
C GLY A 373 -1.73 -8.04 -8.16
N ILE A 374 -0.50 -7.50 -8.26
CA ILE A 374 0.69 -8.21 -8.72
C ILE A 374 1.60 -8.60 -7.57
N THR A 375 1.68 -7.79 -6.50
CA THR A 375 2.70 -7.99 -5.46
C THR A 375 2.32 -8.99 -4.37
N GLN A 376 1.04 -9.33 -4.21
CA GLN A 376 0.54 -10.19 -3.13
C GLN A 376 0.20 -11.60 -3.62
N HIS A 377 1.06 -12.17 -4.45
CA HIS A 377 1.03 -13.55 -4.93
C HIS A 377 2.34 -14.25 -4.61
N ARG A 378 2.33 -15.58 -4.63
CA ARG A 378 3.53 -16.37 -4.37
C ARG A 378 4.66 -16.05 -5.34
N HIS A 379 4.37 -15.97 -6.63
CA HIS A 379 5.33 -15.74 -7.71
C HIS A 379 5.44 -14.26 -8.13
N SER A 380 5.14 -13.33 -7.22
CA SER A 380 5.10 -11.88 -7.50
C SER A 380 6.42 -11.31 -8.01
N VAL A 381 7.57 -11.76 -7.47
CA VAL A 381 8.89 -11.26 -7.88
C VAL A 381 9.16 -11.61 -9.35
N ILE A 382 9.01 -12.88 -9.74
CA ILE A 382 9.23 -13.30 -11.13
C ILE A 382 8.18 -12.72 -12.08
N THR A 383 6.94 -12.48 -11.63
CA THR A 383 5.91 -11.79 -12.44
C THR A 383 6.34 -10.36 -12.76
N ILE A 384 6.86 -9.61 -11.79
CA ILE A 384 7.35 -8.25 -12.01
C ILE A 384 8.61 -8.25 -12.89
N ARG A 385 9.47 -9.25 -12.74
CA ARG A 385 10.62 -9.42 -13.63
C ARG A 385 10.19 -9.73 -15.08
N GLU A 386 9.13 -10.53 -15.28
CA GLU A 386 8.57 -10.78 -16.60
C GLU A 386 7.94 -9.51 -17.22
N ILE A 387 7.23 -8.70 -16.41
CA ILE A 387 6.77 -7.37 -16.84
C ILE A 387 7.97 -6.50 -17.26
N THR A 388 9.05 -6.51 -16.47
CA THR A 388 10.27 -5.77 -16.77
C THR A 388 10.92 -6.29 -18.07
N ASN A 389 11.02 -7.60 -18.25
CA ASN A 389 11.49 -8.24 -19.47
C ASN A 389 10.75 -7.70 -20.71
N PHE A 390 9.41 -7.72 -20.62
CA PHE A 390 8.56 -7.23 -21.71
C PHE A 390 8.86 -5.77 -22.06
N MET A 391 9.07 -4.92 -21.07
CA MET A 391 9.39 -3.50 -21.27
C MET A 391 10.79 -3.31 -21.86
N LEU A 392 11.77 -4.12 -21.48
CA LEU A 392 13.14 -4.08 -22.03
C LEU A 392 13.22 -4.43 -23.51
N LEU A 393 12.32 -5.29 -24.04
CA LEU A 393 12.35 -5.74 -25.46
C LEU A 393 12.39 -4.57 -26.46
N ARG A 394 11.81 -3.43 -26.11
CA ARG A 394 11.73 -2.24 -26.98
C ARG A 394 12.28 -0.98 -26.32
N GLY A 395 13.21 -1.13 -25.37
CA GLY A 395 13.88 -0.03 -24.70
C GLY A 395 12.89 0.95 -24.03
N ASN A 396 11.84 0.43 -23.37
CA ASN A 396 10.85 1.28 -22.69
C ASN A 396 11.28 1.68 -21.27
N ILE A 397 12.55 2.00 -21.09
CA ILE A 397 13.15 2.60 -19.89
C ILE A 397 14.16 3.65 -20.37
N GLY A 398 14.30 4.76 -19.66
CA GLY A 398 15.30 5.79 -19.95
C GLY A 398 14.89 6.78 -21.04
N LYS A 399 13.67 6.76 -21.50
CA LYS A 399 13.14 7.74 -22.46
C LYS A 399 11.85 8.38 -21.95
N PRO A 400 11.58 9.66 -22.25
CA PRO A 400 10.33 10.33 -21.85
C PRO A 400 9.10 9.57 -22.37
N GLY A 401 8.09 9.44 -21.52
CA GLY A 401 6.84 8.75 -21.85
C GLY A 401 6.90 7.23 -21.76
N ALA A 402 7.99 6.65 -21.24
CA ALA A 402 8.15 5.21 -21.11
C ALA A 402 8.79 4.82 -19.76
N GLY A 403 8.39 3.67 -19.22
CA GLY A 403 9.01 3.13 -18.01
C GLY A 403 8.12 2.23 -17.18
N LEU A 404 8.64 1.89 -16.01
CA LEU A 404 8.05 1.04 -15.00
C LEU A 404 7.48 1.89 -13.87
N CYS A 405 6.23 1.66 -13.46
CA CYS A 405 5.56 2.43 -12.43
C CYS A 405 4.87 1.53 -11.39
N PRO A 406 5.58 1.04 -10.37
CA PRO A 406 4.96 0.44 -9.19
C PRO A 406 4.24 1.53 -8.39
N VAL A 407 2.91 1.56 -8.41
CA VAL A 407 2.12 2.60 -7.77
C VAL A 407 1.94 2.29 -6.29
N ARG A 408 2.65 3.02 -5.45
CA ARG A 408 2.67 2.84 -3.99
C ARG A 408 1.34 3.23 -3.34
N GLY A 409 0.94 2.50 -2.31
CA GLY A 409 -0.34 2.73 -1.63
C GLY A 409 -0.35 3.93 -0.69
N HIS A 410 0.51 3.93 0.32
CA HIS A 410 0.58 4.99 1.33
C HIS A 410 1.42 6.18 0.87
N SER A 411 1.09 7.37 1.41
CA SER A 411 1.66 8.64 0.98
C SER A 411 3.19 8.75 1.10
N ASN A 412 3.83 8.00 1.99
CA ASN A 412 5.29 8.01 2.16
C ASN A 412 5.93 6.62 2.29
N VAL A 413 5.26 5.55 1.93
CA VAL A 413 5.83 4.19 2.07
C VAL A 413 7.13 3.99 1.27
N GLN A 414 7.37 4.78 0.24
CA GLN A 414 8.63 4.78 -0.50
C GLN A 414 9.69 5.58 0.24
N GLY A 415 9.34 6.77 0.76
CA GLY A 415 10.23 7.62 1.53
C GLY A 415 10.71 6.97 2.82
N ASP A 416 9.84 6.28 3.55
CA ASP A 416 10.23 5.50 4.74
C ASP A 416 11.41 4.57 4.43
N ARG A 417 11.29 3.78 3.34
CA ARG A 417 12.37 2.88 2.87
C ARG A 417 13.61 3.64 2.41
N THR A 418 13.42 4.77 1.74
CA THR A 418 14.54 5.60 1.24
C THR A 418 15.38 6.15 2.38
N VAL A 419 14.76 6.56 3.49
CA VAL A 419 15.47 7.12 4.65
C VAL A 419 15.87 6.08 5.70
N GLY A 420 15.67 4.78 5.40
CA GLY A 420 16.31 3.72 6.16
C GLY A 420 15.40 2.80 6.97
N ILE A 421 14.07 2.86 6.85
CA ILE A 421 13.17 1.84 7.41
C ILE A 421 13.35 0.57 6.56
N ASN A 422 14.23 -0.32 7.02
CA ASN A 422 14.56 -1.56 6.32
C ASN A 422 15.19 -2.54 7.30
N GLU A 423 14.68 -3.76 7.36
CA GLU A 423 15.19 -4.85 8.18
C GLU A 423 16.51 -5.45 7.67
N ARG A 424 16.89 -5.12 6.42
CA ARG A 424 18.14 -5.56 5.76
C ARG A 424 18.87 -4.37 5.14
N PRO A 425 19.34 -3.42 5.96
CA PRO A 425 20.02 -2.22 5.45
C PRO A 425 21.34 -2.60 4.79
N SER A 426 21.79 -1.79 3.83
CA SER A 426 23.10 -1.97 3.21
C SER A 426 24.23 -1.62 4.19
N ALA A 427 25.39 -2.30 4.06
CA ALA A 427 26.56 -1.98 4.86
C ALA A 427 26.98 -0.49 4.72
N ALA A 428 26.94 0.05 3.50
CA ALA A 428 27.26 1.45 3.24
C ALA A 428 26.36 2.45 3.98
N PHE A 429 25.06 2.14 4.09
CA PHE A 429 24.13 2.96 4.89
C PHE A 429 24.46 2.90 6.39
N LEU A 430 24.73 1.72 6.92
CA LEU A 430 25.11 1.55 8.33
C LEU A 430 26.45 2.24 8.64
N ASP A 431 27.43 2.15 7.75
CA ASP A 431 28.72 2.84 7.88
C ASP A 431 28.56 4.36 7.88
N ALA A 432 27.64 4.89 7.05
CA ALA A 432 27.33 6.31 7.01
C ALA A 432 26.65 6.77 8.33
N LEU A 433 25.74 5.99 8.89
CA LEU A 433 25.12 6.26 10.19
C LEU A 433 26.13 6.23 11.33
N GLU A 434 27.01 5.21 11.39
CA GLU A 434 28.07 5.13 12.41
C GLU A 434 29.00 6.33 12.36
N LYS A 435 29.38 6.76 11.15
CA LYS A 435 30.23 7.93 10.95
C LYS A 435 29.56 9.22 11.40
N GLU A 436 28.26 9.39 11.08
CA GLU A 436 27.51 10.60 11.37
C GLU A 436 27.18 10.76 12.85
N PHE A 437 26.78 9.68 13.52
CA PHE A 437 26.25 9.72 14.89
C PHE A 437 27.15 9.07 15.94
N ALA A 438 28.31 8.55 15.57
CA ALA A 438 29.32 8.00 16.48
C ALA A 438 28.79 6.87 17.40
N PHE A 439 27.92 5.99 16.89
CA PHE A 439 27.46 4.77 17.57
C PHE A 439 27.77 3.53 16.71
N LYS A 440 27.67 2.34 17.29
CA LYS A 440 27.86 1.08 16.56
C LYS A 440 26.52 0.54 16.09
N ALA A 441 26.28 0.53 14.79
CA ALA A 441 25.03 0.02 14.20
C ALA A 441 24.99 -1.52 14.14
N PRO A 442 23.84 -2.16 14.38
CA PRO A 442 23.67 -3.61 14.24
C PRO A 442 23.83 -4.04 12.78
N ARG A 443 24.54 -5.15 12.53
CA ARG A 443 24.84 -5.64 11.17
C ARG A 443 23.97 -6.82 10.75
N GLU A 444 23.43 -7.56 11.72
CA GLU A 444 22.58 -8.69 11.43
C GLU A 444 21.22 -8.22 10.87
N PRO A 445 20.65 -8.95 9.89
CA PRO A 445 19.30 -8.68 9.42
C PRO A 445 18.28 -8.79 10.56
N GLY A 446 17.31 -7.88 10.58
CA GLY A 446 16.19 -7.95 11.49
C GLY A 446 14.96 -8.66 10.89
N HIS A 447 13.83 -8.53 11.56
CA HIS A 447 12.57 -9.15 11.16
C HIS A 447 11.79 -8.27 10.20
N ASN A 448 11.24 -8.89 9.14
CA ASN A 448 10.10 -8.38 8.38
C ASN A 448 8.79 -8.65 9.13
N VAL A 449 7.63 -8.28 8.57
CA VAL A 449 6.32 -8.47 9.24
C VAL A 449 6.04 -9.92 9.63
N LEU A 450 6.30 -10.90 8.77
CA LEU A 450 6.04 -12.30 9.08
C LEU A 450 7.02 -12.84 10.13
N GLY A 451 8.29 -12.45 10.05
CA GLY A 451 9.31 -12.77 11.05
C GLY A 451 8.97 -12.18 12.42
N ALA A 452 8.54 -10.91 12.46
CA ALA A 452 8.13 -10.25 13.69
C ALA A 452 6.91 -10.94 14.34
N ILE A 453 5.90 -11.33 13.56
CA ILE A 453 4.75 -12.08 14.09
C ILE A 453 5.20 -13.43 14.63
N GLY A 454 6.08 -14.15 13.91
CA GLY A 454 6.67 -15.41 14.38
C GLY A 454 7.39 -15.24 15.70
N ALA A 455 8.26 -14.23 15.83
CA ALA A 455 9.02 -13.91 17.05
C ALA A 455 8.12 -13.52 18.23
N MET A 456 7.01 -12.82 17.98
CA MET A 456 6.01 -12.54 19.02
C MET A 456 5.28 -13.80 19.47
N LEU A 457 4.95 -14.73 18.56
CA LEU A 457 4.24 -15.97 18.86
C LEU A 457 5.10 -17.00 19.62
N ASP A 458 6.37 -17.13 19.28
CA ASP A 458 7.30 -18.05 19.97
C ASP A 458 7.90 -17.43 21.24
N GLY A 459 7.69 -16.14 21.47
CA GLY A 459 8.13 -15.40 22.64
C GLY A 459 9.60 -14.96 22.60
N SER A 460 10.26 -15.02 21.45
CA SER A 460 11.58 -14.40 21.27
C SER A 460 11.48 -12.88 21.25
N ALA A 461 10.44 -12.28 20.64
CA ALA A 461 10.06 -10.89 20.84
C ALA A 461 9.17 -10.73 22.09
N LYS A 462 9.36 -9.64 22.81
CA LYS A 462 8.67 -9.30 24.07
C LYS A 462 8.01 -7.92 24.03
N ALA A 463 8.31 -7.11 23.03
CA ALA A 463 7.74 -5.80 22.90
C ALA A 463 7.40 -5.48 21.42
N PHE A 464 6.33 -4.72 21.24
CA PHE A 464 5.91 -4.18 19.95
C PHE A 464 5.70 -2.66 20.07
N ILE A 465 6.39 -1.89 19.23
CA ILE A 465 6.20 -0.45 19.13
C ILE A 465 5.76 -0.11 17.71
N GLY A 466 4.53 0.42 17.57
CA GLY A 466 3.94 0.75 16.28
C GLY A 466 3.91 2.26 16.03
N LEU A 467 4.63 2.73 15.01
CA LEU A 467 4.52 4.09 14.48
C LEU A 467 3.41 4.15 13.44
N GLY A 468 2.21 4.49 13.90
CA GLY A 468 0.99 4.55 13.09
C GLY A 468 0.43 3.19 12.67
N GLY A 469 -0.60 3.21 11.85
CA GLY A 469 -1.25 2.05 11.26
C GLY A 469 -2.22 1.30 12.18
N ASN A 470 -2.83 0.25 11.63
CA ASN A 470 -3.68 -0.71 12.33
C ASN A 470 -3.10 -2.11 12.05
N PHE A 471 -2.01 -2.45 12.72
CA PHE A 471 -1.24 -3.68 12.50
C PHE A 471 -2.12 -4.93 12.63
N ALA A 472 -2.99 -4.97 13.65
CA ALA A 472 -3.88 -6.10 13.90
C ALA A 472 -4.84 -6.41 12.74
N ARG A 473 -5.17 -5.41 11.91
CA ARG A 473 -6.06 -5.57 10.77
C ARG A 473 -5.32 -5.57 9.43
N ALA A 474 -4.14 -4.96 9.39
CA ALA A 474 -3.33 -4.93 8.17
C ALA A 474 -2.65 -6.27 7.86
N THR A 475 -2.31 -7.04 8.89
CA THR A 475 -1.56 -8.29 8.79
C THR A 475 -2.46 -9.51 8.55
N PRO A 476 -1.93 -10.59 7.98
CA PRO A 476 -2.67 -11.82 7.74
C PRO A 476 -2.97 -12.59 9.05
N ASP A 477 -3.86 -13.59 8.98
CA ASP A 477 -4.13 -14.55 10.05
C ASP A 477 -4.57 -13.90 11.38
N SER A 478 -5.68 -13.16 11.34
CA SER A 478 -6.16 -12.33 12.45
C SER A 478 -6.14 -13.01 13.84
N PRO A 479 -6.50 -14.30 14.02
CA PRO A 479 -6.39 -14.97 15.31
C PRO A 479 -4.96 -15.06 15.85
N MET A 480 -3.98 -15.29 14.97
CA MET A 480 -2.57 -15.36 15.36
C MET A 480 -2.03 -13.99 15.77
N ILE A 481 -2.46 -12.92 15.10
CA ILE A 481 -2.08 -11.55 15.45
C ILE A 481 -2.63 -11.14 16.82
N ILE A 482 -3.87 -11.49 17.11
CA ILE A 482 -4.47 -11.24 18.44
C ILE A 482 -3.60 -11.89 19.51
N LYS A 483 -3.23 -13.16 19.33
CA LYS A 483 -2.34 -13.87 20.27
C LYS A 483 -0.97 -13.21 20.34
N ALA A 484 -0.36 -12.87 19.21
CA ALA A 484 0.98 -12.28 19.13
C ALA A 484 1.06 -10.97 19.92
N LEU A 485 0.17 -10.00 19.69
CA LEU A 485 0.17 -8.71 20.37
C LEU A 485 -0.17 -8.83 21.85
N SER A 486 -1.22 -9.60 22.20
CA SER A 486 -1.67 -9.73 23.59
C SER A 486 -0.67 -10.50 24.51
N SER A 487 0.28 -11.23 23.92
CA SER A 487 1.30 -11.95 24.68
C SER A 487 2.54 -11.10 25.05
N GLN A 488 2.61 -9.86 24.58
CA GLN A 488 3.78 -9.03 24.76
C GLN A 488 3.92 -8.49 26.19
N ARG A 489 5.15 -8.25 26.63
CA ARG A 489 5.45 -7.52 27.87
C ARG A 489 5.11 -6.04 27.72
N LEU A 490 5.37 -5.47 26.51
CA LEU A 490 5.11 -4.06 26.20
C LEU A 490 4.47 -3.93 24.82
N THR A 491 3.39 -3.14 24.74
CA THR A 491 2.87 -2.65 23.45
C THR A 491 2.74 -1.12 23.48
N VAL A 492 3.26 -0.44 22.46
CA VAL A 492 3.18 1.01 22.32
C VAL A 492 2.62 1.34 20.94
N HIS A 493 1.61 2.20 20.90
CA HIS A 493 0.96 2.62 19.66
C HIS A 493 0.97 4.14 19.53
N ILE A 494 1.71 4.66 18.56
CA ILE A 494 1.67 6.08 18.19
C ILE A 494 0.58 6.25 17.14
N ALA A 495 -0.47 7.01 17.43
CA ALA A 495 -1.65 7.02 16.57
C ALA A 495 -2.47 8.31 16.68
N THR A 496 -3.22 8.61 15.62
CA THR A 496 -4.16 9.74 15.58
C THR A 496 -5.56 9.39 16.09
N LYS A 497 -5.96 8.11 15.97
CA LYS A 497 -7.29 7.60 16.29
C LYS A 497 -7.23 6.20 16.87
N LEU A 498 -8.31 5.80 17.56
CA LEU A 498 -8.45 4.46 18.13
C LEU A 498 -8.68 3.42 17.03
N ASN A 499 -8.01 2.25 17.13
CA ASN A 499 -8.22 1.10 16.26
C ASN A 499 -7.99 -0.23 17.01
N HIS A 500 -8.19 -1.37 16.33
CA HIS A 500 -8.10 -2.68 16.99
C HIS A 500 -6.71 -3.03 17.52
N SER A 501 -5.62 -2.51 16.98
CA SER A 501 -4.29 -2.77 17.52
C SER A 501 -4.13 -2.29 18.96
N HIS A 502 -4.78 -1.18 19.29
CA HIS A 502 -4.76 -0.61 20.64
C HIS A 502 -5.55 -1.45 21.67
N LEU A 503 -6.44 -2.31 21.18
CA LEU A 503 -7.32 -3.14 22.00
C LEU A 503 -6.76 -4.54 22.23
N LEU A 504 -5.50 -4.77 21.89
CA LEU A 504 -4.75 -6.00 22.12
C LEU A 504 -3.56 -5.69 23.06
N PRO A 505 -3.83 -5.23 24.30
CA PRO A 505 -2.77 -4.79 25.19
C PRO A 505 -1.89 -5.95 25.63
N GLY A 506 -0.58 -5.70 25.70
CA GLY A 506 0.37 -6.51 26.45
C GLY A 506 0.22 -6.28 27.97
N GLN A 507 1.23 -6.72 28.76
CA GLN A 507 1.24 -6.51 30.20
C GLN A 507 1.28 -5.00 30.56
N ASP A 508 2.17 -4.25 29.87
CA ASP A 508 2.16 -2.80 29.85
C ASP A 508 1.79 -2.33 28.44
N SER A 509 0.86 -1.41 28.32
CA SER A 509 0.42 -0.93 27.03
C SER A 509 0.16 0.57 27.06
N PHE A 510 0.60 1.27 26.00
CA PHE A 510 0.48 2.71 25.87
C PHE A 510 -0.11 3.08 24.51
N ILE A 511 -1.02 4.08 24.54
CA ILE A 511 -1.49 4.79 23.36
C ILE A 511 -0.95 6.21 23.43
N LEU A 512 -0.10 6.58 22.48
CA LEU A 512 0.57 7.88 22.39
C LEU A 512 -0.04 8.68 21.23
N PRO A 513 -0.86 9.72 21.53
CA PRO A 513 -1.59 10.44 20.50
C PRO A 513 -0.67 11.42 19.76
N CYS A 514 -0.71 11.37 18.42
CA CYS A 514 0.11 12.25 17.60
C CYS A 514 -0.70 13.25 16.78
N LEU A 515 -0.02 14.30 16.30
CA LEU A 515 -0.53 15.23 15.31
C LEU A 515 -0.91 14.50 14.01
N GLY A 516 -2.00 14.93 13.37
CA GLY A 516 -2.31 14.56 11.99
C GLY A 516 -1.50 15.44 11.02
N ARG A 517 -1.36 14.98 9.77
CA ARG A 517 -0.62 15.74 8.74
C ARG A 517 -1.26 17.09 8.42
N THR A 518 -2.56 17.22 8.64
CA THR A 518 -3.31 18.47 8.45
C THR A 518 -3.06 19.50 9.56
N GLU A 519 -2.45 19.12 10.70
CA GLU A 519 -2.29 19.94 11.89
C GLU A 519 -0.92 20.64 11.93
N ILE A 520 -0.92 21.88 12.41
CA ILE A 520 0.31 22.68 12.56
C ILE A 520 1.17 22.07 13.67
N ASP A 521 2.43 21.86 13.37
CA ASP A 521 3.46 21.53 14.35
C ASP A 521 4.32 22.75 14.63
N LEU A 522 4.45 23.14 15.89
CA LEU A 522 5.23 24.30 16.32
C LEU A 522 6.40 23.86 17.19
N ASN A 523 7.59 24.38 16.90
CA ASN A 523 8.75 24.21 17.75
C ASN A 523 8.66 25.06 19.04
N SER A 524 9.64 24.94 19.94
CA SER A 524 9.70 25.66 21.22
C SER A 524 9.68 27.18 21.08
N LYS A 525 10.06 27.70 19.90
CA LYS A 525 10.05 29.12 19.57
C LYS A 525 8.75 29.60 18.93
N GLY A 526 7.76 28.68 18.76
CA GLY A 526 6.48 28.97 18.09
C GLY A 526 6.59 29.07 16.55
N VAL A 527 7.66 28.55 15.96
CA VAL A 527 7.83 28.51 14.50
C VAL A 527 7.22 27.22 13.97
N ALA A 528 6.41 27.34 12.92
CA ALA A 528 5.81 26.18 12.26
C ALA A 528 6.88 25.36 11.54
N GLN A 529 6.88 24.06 11.78
CA GLN A 529 7.76 23.10 11.16
C GLN A 529 7.07 22.45 9.95
N ILE A 530 7.86 22.05 8.96
CA ILE A 530 7.40 21.25 7.83
C ILE A 530 8.05 19.87 7.91
N VAL A 531 7.31 18.88 7.48
CA VAL A 531 7.82 17.52 7.24
C VAL A 531 7.91 17.26 5.74
N THR A 532 8.52 16.14 5.34
CA THR A 532 8.68 15.79 3.93
C THR A 532 8.16 14.39 3.64
N VAL A 533 7.76 14.14 2.39
CA VAL A 533 7.31 12.84 1.88
C VAL A 533 7.89 12.57 0.49
N GLU A 534 8.01 11.30 0.12
CA GLU A 534 8.41 10.84 -1.21
C GLU A 534 7.25 10.09 -1.89
N ASP A 535 6.83 10.54 -3.06
CA ASP A 535 5.78 9.90 -3.84
C ASP A 535 6.26 8.68 -4.67
N SER A 536 5.35 8.06 -5.43
CA SER A 536 5.65 6.89 -6.28
C SER A 536 6.63 7.17 -7.41
N MET A 537 6.82 8.43 -7.80
CA MET A 537 7.72 8.91 -8.86
C MET A 537 9.05 9.43 -8.30
N SER A 538 9.32 9.18 -7.01
CA SER A 538 10.52 9.66 -6.30
C SER A 538 10.63 11.18 -6.18
N MET A 539 9.51 11.89 -6.21
CA MET A 539 9.45 13.31 -5.90
C MET A 539 9.39 13.50 -4.40
N VAL A 540 10.31 14.28 -3.83
CA VAL A 540 10.34 14.65 -2.42
C VAL A 540 9.83 16.09 -2.29
N HIS A 541 8.77 16.27 -1.52
CA HIS A 541 8.16 17.58 -1.31
C HIS A 541 7.81 17.86 0.14
N GLY A 542 7.73 19.15 0.47
CA GLY A 542 7.40 19.62 1.81
C GLY A 542 5.92 19.55 2.10
N SER A 543 5.58 19.34 3.38
CA SER A 543 4.21 19.22 3.87
C SER A 543 4.07 19.97 5.20
N GLY A 544 3.30 21.05 5.22
CA GLY A 544 3.02 21.87 6.40
C GLY A 544 1.54 21.91 6.72
N GLY A 545 1.12 21.36 7.86
CA GLY A 545 -0.28 21.40 8.31
C GLY A 545 -0.77 22.82 8.54
N ILE A 546 -2.10 23.02 8.45
CA ILE A 546 -2.74 24.33 8.62
C ILE A 546 -3.84 24.38 9.68
N ASN A 547 -4.27 23.25 10.18
CA ASN A 547 -5.29 23.17 11.22
C ASN A 547 -4.67 23.25 12.60
N HIS A 548 -5.40 23.80 13.56
CA HIS A 548 -5.00 23.70 14.96
C HIS A 548 -5.06 22.22 15.43
N PRO A 549 -4.11 21.80 16.29
CA PRO A 549 -4.11 20.46 16.86
C PRO A 549 -5.44 20.12 17.55
N ALA A 550 -5.86 18.87 17.44
CA ALA A 550 -7.08 18.36 18.05
C ALA A 550 -7.08 18.44 19.59
N SER A 551 -5.90 18.49 20.19
CA SER A 551 -5.66 18.74 21.63
C SER A 551 -4.32 19.44 21.82
N ALA A 552 -4.21 20.29 22.82
CA ALA A 552 -2.94 20.91 23.22
C ALA A 552 -1.90 19.90 23.75
N LEU A 553 -2.32 18.69 24.06
CA LEU A 553 -1.45 17.63 24.57
C LEU A 553 -0.88 16.73 23.44
N LEU A 554 -1.28 16.94 22.19
CA LEU A 554 -0.70 16.17 21.08
C LEU A 554 0.76 16.57 20.87
N ARG A 555 1.57 15.59 20.52
CA ARG A 555 2.94 15.78 20.06
C ARG A 555 3.07 15.26 18.61
N SER A 556 4.04 15.76 17.88
CA SER A 556 4.37 15.19 16.57
C SER A 556 4.96 13.77 16.72
N GLU A 557 4.90 12.98 15.65
CA GLU A 557 5.57 11.67 15.61
C GLU A 557 7.06 11.82 15.94
N VAL A 558 7.72 12.84 15.41
CA VAL A 558 9.14 13.17 15.66
C VAL A 558 9.38 13.42 17.16
N ALA A 559 8.57 14.25 17.80
CA ALA A 559 8.71 14.56 19.24
C ALA A 559 8.45 13.34 20.15
N ILE A 560 7.51 12.46 19.75
CA ILE A 560 7.23 11.22 20.49
C ILE A 560 8.41 10.25 20.38
N ILE A 561 8.96 10.08 19.17
CA ILE A 561 10.15 9.23 18.94
C ILE A 561 11.33 9.77 19.74
N ALA A 562 11.60 11.06 19.68
CA ALA A 562 12.67 11.71 20.42
C ALA A 562 12.52 11.54 21.94
N GLY A 563 11.31 11.68 22.46
CA GLY A 563 11.02 11.48 23.89
C GLY A 563 11.30 10.04 24.35
N MET A 564 10.86 9.05 23.58
CA MET A 564 11.16 7.63 23.86
C MET A 564 12.66 7.34 23.76
N ALA A 565 13.33 7.85 22.71
CA ALA A 565 14.76 7.67 22.50
C ALA A 565 15.58 8.29 23.63
N ASN A 566 15.29 9.52 24.02
CA ASN A 566 15.96 10.20 25.13
C ASN A 566 15.77 9.50 26.46
N ALA A 567 14.55 8.97 26.75
CA ALA A 567 14.27 8.22 27.97
C ALA A 567 14.97 6.84 28.00
N THR A 568 15.20 6.25 26.82
CA THR A 568 15.83 4.93 26.69
C THR A 568 17.34 5.01 26.64
N LEU A 569 17.91 5.90 25.83
CA LEU A 569 19.32 5.97 25.48
C LEU A 569 20.06 7.17 26.11
N GLY A 570 19.33 8.16 26.60
CA GLY A 570 19.88 9.44 27.01
C GLY A 570 20.26 10.34 25.82
N PRO A 571 20.84 11.53 26.11
CA PRO A 571 21.13 12.56 25.09
C PRO A 571 22.45 12.37 24.33
N ASN A 572 23.18 11.29 24.53
CA ASN A 572 24.49 11.02 23.92
C ASN A 572 24.50 9.65 23.24
N PRO A 573 25.08 9.54 22.03
CA PRO A 573 25.73 10.58 21.23
C PRO A 573 24.76 11.47 20.41
N VAL A 574 23.44 11.26 20.50
CA VAL A 574 22.43 11.98 19.73
C VAL A 574 21.60 12.87 20.65
N ASP A 575 21.53 14.17 20.37
CA ASP A 575 20.60 15.08 21.04
C ASP A 575 19.21 14.98 20.42
N TRP A 576 18.44 14.01 20.90
CA TRP A 576 17.10 13.69 20.37
C TRP A 576 16.14 14.86 20.48
N LEU A 577 16.22 15.64 21.56
CA LEU A 577 15.27 16.73 21.81
C LEU A 577 15.59 17.95 20.95
N GLU A 578 16.86 18.25 20.67
CA GLU A 578 17.26 19.29 19.71
C GLU A 578 16.77 18.95 18.30
N LEU A 579 16.94 17.69 17.86
CA LEU A 579 16.45 17.23 16.57
C LEU A 579 14.92 17.34 16.45
N ALA A 580 14.18 17.13 17.52
CA ALA A 580 12.72 17.29 17.53
C ALA A 580 12.27 18.75 17.54
N ASP A 581 13.09 19.66 18.06
CA ASP A 581 12.81 21.11 18.09
C ASP A 581 13.14 21.80 16.77
N ASP A 582 13.99 21.20 15.93
CA ASP A 582 14.36 21.74 14.61
C ASP A 582 14.53 20.63 13.56
N TYR A 583 13.51 20.43 12.71
CA TYR A 583 13.53 19.40 11.65
C TYR A 583 14.54 19.69 10.54
N ASP A 584 15.04 20.94 10.41
CA ASP A 584 16.12 21.23 9.47
C ASP A 584 17.41 20.48 9.86
N LEU A 585 17.67 20.30 11.16
CA LEU A 585 18.80 19.49 11.63
C LEU A 585 18.66 18.02 11.22
N ILE A 586 17.46 17.44 11.31
CA ILE A 586 17.22 16.06 10.85
C ILE A 586 17.52 15.96 9.35
N ARG A 587 17.05 16.90 8.53
CA ARG A 587 17.31 16.92 7.08
C ARG A 587 18.78 17.12 6.74
N ASP A 588 19.51 17.89 7.53
CA ASP A 588 20.96 18.03 7.39
C ASP A 588 21.69 16.71 7.66
N HIS A 589 21.25 15.95 8.67
CA HIS A 589 21.76 14.61 8.93
C HIS A 589 21.39 13.63 7.79
N ILE A 590 20.16 13.67 7.28
CA ILE A 590 19.75 12.87 6.11
C ILE A 590 20.67 13.20 4.92
N SER A 591 20.97 14.46 4.64
CA SER A 591 21.87 14.87 3.55
C SER A 591 23.29 14.30 3.70
N ARG A 592 23.80 14.19 4.93
CA ARG A 592 25.14 13.63 5.20
C ARG A 592 25.18 12.09 5.13
N VAL A 593 24.06 11.44 5.44
CA VAL A 593 23.96 9.96 5.40
C VAL A 593 23.57 9.45 4.01
N LEU A 594 22.72 10.18 3.30
CA LEU A 594 22.13 9.80 2.01
C LEU A 594 22.50 10.86 0.93
N PRO A 595 23.50 10.60 0.11
CA PRO A 595 24.02 11.60 -0.86
C PRO A 595 22.97 12.16 -1.83
N ASP A 596 21.94 11.41 -2.21
CA ASP A 596 20.89 11.89 -3.11
C ASP A 596 20.02 13.01 -2.50
N PHE A 597 20.09 13.19 -1.16
CA PHE A 597 19.44 14.26 -0.43
C PHE A 597 20.35 15.49 -0.21
N TYR A 598 21.40 15.69 -1.02
CA TYR A 598 22.25 16.88 -0.91
C TYR A 598 21.42 18.18 -0.90
N ASP A 599 21.85 19.16 -0.12
CA ASP A 599 21.15 20.45 0.05
C ASP A 599 19.64 20.32 0.36
N PHE A 600 19.25 19.31 1.15
CA PHE A 600 17.86 18.93 1.37
C PHE A 600 17.00 20.11 1.79
N ASN A 601 17.43 20.88 2.79
CA ASN A 601 16.70 22.05 3.30
C ASN A 601 16.47 23.15 2.25
N VAL A 602 17.38 23.30 1.30
CA VAL A 602 17.24 24.25 0.19
C VAL A 602 16.28 23.70 -0.87
N ARG A 603 16.50 22.45 -1.29
CA ARG A 603 15.76 21.82 -2.39
C ARG A 603 14.28 21.59 -2.04
N VAL A 604 13.98 21.21 -0.81
CA VAL A 604 12.59 20.96 -0.38
C VAL A 604 11.75 22.24 -0.29
N ARG A 605 12.38 23.41 -0.16
CA ARG A 605 11.70 24.71 -0.12
C ARG A 605 11.43 25.29 -1.52
N VAL A 606 11.95 24.66 -2.56
CA VAL A 606 11.52 24.95 -3.94
C VAL A 606 10.06 24.48 -4.09
N PRO A 607 9.17 25.28 -4.70
CA PRO A 607 7.81 24.86 -4.95
C PRO A 607 7.75 23.47 -5.62
N ARG A 608 6.99 22.56 -5.04
CA ARG A 608 6.87 21.12 -5.39
C ARG A 608 8.09 20.25 -5.09
N GLY A 609 9.15 20.77 -4.47
CA GLY A 609 10.28 19.96 -4.02
C GLY A 609 11.24 19.53 -5.14
N PHE A 610 11.72 18.30 -5.10
CA PHE A 610 12.75 17.80 -6.03
C PHE A 610 12.65 16.28 -6.23
N HIS A 611 13.07 15.81 -7.40
CA HIS A 611 13.24 14.40 -7.67
C HIS A 611 14.54 13.86 -7.06
N LEU A 612 14.45 12.68 -6.45
CA LEU A 612 15.62 11.87 -6.17
C LEU A 612 16.14 11.26 -7.48
N ARG A 613 17.45 11.10 -7.56
CA ARG A 613 18.09 10.47 -8.70
C ARG A 613 17.58 9.03 -8.89
N ASN A 614 17.32 8.65 -10.13
CA ASN A 614 16.96 7.29 -10.49
C ASN A 614 17.92 6.80 -11.58
N THR A 615 18.90 5.99 -11.20
CA THR A 615 19.98 5.54 -12.09
C THR A 615 19.46 4.69 -13.24
N ALA A 616 18.41 3.87 -13.03
CA ALA A 616 17.82 3.09 -14.10
C ALA A 616 17.13 3.97 -15.16
N ARG A 617 16.51 5.09 -14.76
CA ARG A 617 15.96 6.08 -15.70
C ARG A 617 17.08 6.75 -16.54
N GLU A 618 18.27 6.89 -15.96
CA GLU A 618 19.45 7.43 -16.61
C GLU A 618 20.25 6.37 -17.40
N LEU A 619 19.73 5.13 -17.50
CA LEU A 619 20.37 3.96 -18.13
C LEU A 619 21.70 3.57 -17.45
N GLU A 620 21.87 3.93 -16.20
CA GLU A 620 22.96 3.49 -15.34
C GLU A 620 22.49 2.33 -14.45
N TRP A 621 22.90 1.13 -14.79
CA TRP A 621 22.41 -0.08 -14.12
C TRP A 621 23.25 -0.43 -12.90
N VAL A 622 22.72 -0.23 -11.71
CA VAL A 622 23.37 -0.58 -10.44
C VAL A 622 23.07 -2.07 -10.11
N THR A 623 23.45 -2.93 -11.04
CA THR A 623 23.38 -4.39 -10.93
C THR A 623 24.81 -4.96 -10.87
N PRO A 624 25.02 -6.21 -10.42
CA PRO A 624 26.36 -6.78 -10.30
C PRO A 624 27.17 -6.80 -11.61
N ASN A 625 26.51 -6.87 -12.76
CA ASN A 625 27.15 -6.89 -14.10
C ASN A 625 27.06 -5.55 -14.86
N GLY A 626 26.47 -4.51 -14.25
CA GLY A 626 26.31 -3.20 -14.88
C GLY A 626 25.35 -3.19 -16.09
N LYS A 627 24.39 -4.12 -16.12
CA LYS A 627 23.37 -4.26 -17.18
C LYS A 627 21.99 -4.45 -16.58
N ALA A 628 20.94 -4.12 -17.34
CA ALA A 628 19.59 -4.59 -17.03
C ALA A 628 19.50 -6.10 -17.34
N ASN A 629 18.97 -6.86 -16.41
CA ASN A 629 18.99 -8.32 -16.46
C ASN A 629 17.60 -8.88 -16.78
N PHE A 630 17.51 -9.64 -17.87
CA PHE A 630 16.35 -10.47 -18.16
C PHE A 630 16.22 -11.61 -17.14
N TRP A 631 15.01 -11.94 -16.79
CA TRP A 631 14.69 -13.19 -16.08
C TRP A 631 14.38 -14.27 -17.10
N SER A 632 15.14 -15.34 -17.09
CA SER A 632 15.07 -16.44 -18.08
C SER A 632 14.55 -17.75 -17.49
N GLY A 633 13.93 -17.71 -16.30
CA GLY A 633 13.38 -18.89 -15.63
C GLY A 633 12.15 -19.48 -16.35
N ALA A 634 11.88 -20.76 -16.09
CA ALA A 634 10.64 -21.41 -16.50
C ALA A 634 9.44 -20.86 -15.72
N MET A 635 8.24 -20.93 -16.31
CA MET A 635 7.03 -20.64 -15.58
C MET A 635 6.82 -21.66 -14.44
N PRO A 636 6.12 -21.30 -13.35
CA PRO A 636 5.74 -22.25 -12.31
C PRO A 636 4.97 -23.45 -12.89
N GLU A 637 5.23 -24.64 -12.38
CA GLU A 637 4.55 -25.86 -12.82
C GLU A 637 3.02 -25.77 -12.64
N ALA A 638 2.59 -25.14 -11.54
CA ALA A 638 1.17 -24.85 -11.28
C ALA A 638 1.01 -23.59 -10.41
N VAL A 639 0.00 -22.80 -10.74
CA VAL A 639 -0.44 -21.65 -9.92
C VAL A 639 -1.71 -22.01 -9.14
N GLU A 640 -2.08 -21.18 -8.16
CA GLU A 640 -3.13 -21.50 -7.19
C GLU A 640 -4.50 -21.79 -7.83
N HIS A 641 -4.87 -21.14 -8.94
CA HIS A 641 -6.13 -21.43 -9.60
C HIS A 641 -6.15 -22.84 -10.27
N GLN A 642 -5.01 -23.33 -10.75
CA GLN A 642 -4.90 -24.70 -11.26
C GLN A 642 -5.02 -25.71 -10.12
N GLN A 643 -4.40 -25.43 -8.97
CA GLN A 643 -4.51 -26.25 -7.76
C GLN A 643 -5.95 -26.28 -7.23
N ALA A 644 -6.65 -25.14 -7.17
CA ALA A 644 -8.05 -25.04 -6.75
C ALA A 644 -8.98 -25.80 -7.70
N ARG A 645 -8.76 -25.69 -9.02
CA ARG A 645 -9.54 -26.41 -10.04
C ARG A 645 -9.41 -27.95 -9.93
N GLY A 646 -8.29 -28.43 -9.42
CA GLY A 646 -8.08 -29.85 -9.12
C GLY A 646 -8.89 -30.37 -7.92
N LYS A 647 -9.52 -29.48 -7.13
CA LYS A 647 -10.30 -29.80 -5.94
C LYS A 647 -11.77 -29.34 -6.14
N PRO A 648 -12.75 -30.26 -6.25
CA PRO A 648 -14.16 -29.87 -6.40
C PRO A 648 -14.64 -28.89 -5.32
N GLY A 649 -15.33 -27.83 -5.71
CA GLY A 649 -15.88 -26.81 -4.79
C GLY A 649 -14.86 -25.84 -4.21
N HIS A 650 -13.63 -25.82 -4.73
CA HIS A 650 -12.61 -24.86 -4.32
C HIS A 650 -12.47 -23.72 -5.34
N TYR A 651 -12.11 -22.55 -4.81
CA TYR A 651 -11.95 -21.29 -5.52
C TYR A 651 -10.68 -20.60 -5.07
N VAL A 652 -10.15 -19.71 -5.90
CA VAL A 652 -9.08 -18.80 -5.48
C VAL A 652 -9.68 -17.46 -5.09
N LEU A 653 -9.41 -17.04 -3.86
CA LEU A 653 -9.84 -15.78 -3.28
C LEU A 653 -8.75 -14.73 -3.43
N GLN A 654 -9.12 -13.52 -3.90
CA GLN A 654 -8.37 -12.29 -3.68
C GLN A 654 -9.06 -11.40 -2.65
N THR A 655 -8.30 -10.80 -1.76
CA THR A 655 -8.79 -9.69 -0.93
C THR A 655 -8.66 -8.38 -1.71
N PHE A 656 -9.58 -7.43 -1.52
CA PHE A 656 -9.48 -6.10 -2.12
C PHE A 656 -10.21 -5.04 -1.29
N ARG A 657 -9.88 -3.77 -1.50
CA ARG A 657 -10.54 -2.67 -0.78
C ARG A 657 -11.90 -2.34 -1.38
N SER A 658 -12.87 -1.98 -0.53
CA SER A 658 -14.10 -1.34 -0.99
C SER A 658 -13.80 0.09 -1.47
N HIS A 659 -14.67 0.65 -2.31
CA HIS A 659 -14.50 2.02 -2.78
C HIS A 659 -14.54 3.05 -1.65
N ASP A 660 -15.35 2.82 -0.65
CA ASP A 660 -15.51 3.74 0.49
C ASP A 660 -14.52 3.43 1.64
N GLN A 661 -13.37 2.83 1.34
CA GLN A 661 -12.32 2.47 2.28
C GLN A 661 -11.00 3.15 1.93
N TYR A 662 -10.26 3.54 2.96
CA TYR A 662 -8.92 4.04 2.83
C TYR A 662 -7.94 3.24 3.73
N ASN A 663 -7.21 2.31 3.14
CA ASN A 663 -6.35 1.33 3.83
C ASN A 663 -7.10 0.59 4.96
N THR A 664 -6.52 0.50 6.16
CA THR A 664 -7.13 -0.07 7.38
C THR A 664 -7.58 0.99 8.37
N THR A 665 -7.63 2.25 7.98
CA THR A 665 -7.82 3.38 8.90
C THR A 665 -9.04 4.24 8.63
N ILE A 666 -9.65 4.15 7.46
CA ILE A 666 -10.88 4.86 7.13
C ILE A 666 -11.79 3.88 6.43
N TYR A 667 -12.94 3.62 7.01
CA TYR A 667 -13.91 2.68 6.47
C TYR A 667 -15.21 3.38 6.13
N GLY A 668 -15.82 2.94 5.02
CA GLY A 668 -17.21 3.21 4.71
C GLY A 668 -17.97 1.90 4.60
N MET A 669 -19.28 2.00 4.58
CA MET A 669 -20.19 0.86 4.47
C MET A 669 -20.81 0.76 3.07
N ASP A 670 -20.47 1.69 2.17
CA ASP A 670 -21.06 1.81 0.85
C ASP A 670 -20.01 1.73 -0.26
N ASP A 671 -20.00 0.63 -1.03
CA ASP A 671 -19.22 0.52 -2.26
C ASP A 671 -20.12 0.71 -3.49
N ARG A 672 -20.37 1.96 -3.85
CA ARG A 672 -21.23 2.31 -4.99
C ARG A 672 -20.68 1.82 -6.34
N TYR A 673 -19.37 1.57 -6.45
CA TYR A 673 -18.76 1.06 -7.69
C TYR A 673 -19.08 -0.41 -7.90
N ARG A 674 -19.18 -1.18 -6.82
CA ARG A 674 -19.55 -2.59 -6.88
C ARG A 674 -20.99 -2.89 -6.48
N GLY A 675 -21.75 -1.85 -6.07
CA GLY A 675 -23.18 -1.99 -5.75
C GLY A 675 -23.45 -2.64 -4.40
N VAL A 676 -22.54 -2.52 -3.45
CA VAL A 676 -22.70 -3.03 -2.07
C VAL A 676 -22.95 -1.85 -1.13
N TYR A 677 -23.97 -1.97 -0.27
CA TYR A 677 -24.41 -0.90 0.61
C TYR A 677 -24.68 -1.42 2.02
N GLY A 678 -24.14 -0.73 3.02
CA GLY A 678 -24.40 -1.02 4.45
C GLY A 678 -23.76 -2.32 4.97
N GLU A 679 -22.90 -2.99 4.19
CA GLU A 679 -22.29 -4.27 4.56
C GLU A 679 -20.87 -4.41 3.98
N ARG A 680 -20.03 -5.20 4.69
CA ARG A 680 -18.67 -5.52 4.25
C ARG A 680 -18.39 -7.02 4.20
N GLN A 681 -19.21 -7.85 4.87
CA GLN A 681 -19.11 -9.31 4.83
C GLN A 681 -19.72 -9.85 3.53
N VAL A 682 -18.99 -9.67 2.42
CA VAL A 682 -19.42 -10.06 1.08
C VAL A 682 -18.35 -10.86 0.34
N VAL A 683 -18.80 -11.79 -0.49
CA VAL A 683 -17.98 -12.52 -1.45
C VAL A 683 -18.52 -12.28 -2.86
N PHE A 684 -17.66 -11.76 -3.72
CA PHE A 684 -17.96 -11.52 -5.13
C PHE A 684 -17.62 -12.77 -5.94
N MET A 685 -18.56 -13.25 -6.72
CA MET A 685 -18.44 -14.54 -7.44
C MET A 685 -19.07 -14.46 -8.84
N ASN A 686 -18.50 -15.21 -9.78
CA ASN A 686 -19.06 -15.33 -11.11
C ASN A 686 -20.46 -15.96 -11.03
N PRO A 687 -21.49 -15.40 -11.72
CA PRO A 687 -22.84 -15.96 -11.69
C PRO A 687 -22.95 -17.43 -12.11
N ALA A 688 -22.10 -17.89 -13.04
CA ALA A 688 -22.09 -19.29 -13.43
C ALA A 688 -21.55 -20.21 -12.32
N ASP A 689 -20.51 -19.76 -11.59
CA ASP A 689 -20.00 -20.52 -10.44
C ASP A 689 -21.02 -20.53 -9.28
N MET A 690 -21.77 -19.44 -9.08
CA MET A 690 -22.88 -19.41 -8.11
C MET A 690 -23.96 -20.45 -8.46
N SER A 691 -24.32 -20.52 -9.75
CA SER A 691 -25.29 -21.50 -10.23
C SER A 691 -24.80 -22.96 -10.04
N ASP A 692 -23.50 -23.22 -10.28
CA ASP A 692 -22.91 -24.54 -10.14
C ASP A 692 -22.95 -25.05 -8.68
N ILE A 693 -22.89 -24.16 -7.69
CA ILE A 693 -23.00 -24.54 -6.26
C ILE A 693 -24.40 -24.30 -5.68
N GLY A 694 -25.36 -23.86 -6.50
CA GLY A 694 -26.77 -23.74 -6.12
C GLY A 694 -27.06 -22.60 -5.16
N VAL A 695 -26.30 -21.47 -5.25
CA VAL A 695 -26.54 -20.27 -4.44
C VAL A 695 -27.04 -19.11 -5.30
N GLU A 696 -27.85 -18.25 -4.68
CA GLU A 696 -28.40 -17.03 -5.29
C GLU A 696 -27.75 -15.77 -4.71
N ALA A 697 -27.97 -14.63 -5.40
CA ALA A 697 -27.54 -13.33 -4.91
C ALA A 697 -28.18 -13.00 -3.56
N GLY A 698 -27.37 -12.77 -2.56
CA GLY A 698 -27.82 -12.48 -1.20
C GLY A 698 -27.78 -13.67 -0.23
N ASP A 699 -27.64 -14.89 -0.70
CA ASP A 699 -27.41 -16.06 0.14
C ASP A 699 -26.11 -15.91 0.94
N ARG A 700 -25.97 -16.68 2.02
CA ARG A 700 -24.84 -16.60 2.92
C ARG A 700 -24.15 -17.94 3.13
N ALA A 701 -22.84 -17.88 3.27
CA ALA A 701 -22.01 -19.03 3.63
C ALA A 701 -20.82 -18.60 4.48
N ASP A 702 -20.26 -19.56 5.21
CA ASP A 702 -18.91 -19.43 5.76
C ASP A 702 -17.90 -19.72 4.64
N VAL A 703 -16.85 -18.90 4.55
CA VAL A 703 -15.71 -19.11 3.66
C VAL A 703 -14.59 -19.77 4.45
N VAL A 704 -14.12 -20.90 3.99
CA VAL A 704 -13.13 -21.74 4.69
C VAL A 704 -11.85 -21.80 3.90
N GLY A 705 -10.73 -21.43 4.53
CA GLY A 705 -9.40 -21.52 3.94
C GLY A 705 -8.92 -22.97 3.81
N ASP A 706 -8.26 -23.27 2.68
CA ASP A 706 -7.60 -24.56 2.45
C ASP A 706 -6.07 -24.34 2.40
N PHE A 707 -5.41 -24.51 3.54
CA PHE A 707 -3.96 -24.44 3.63
C PHE A 707 -3.42 -25.54 4.55
N ALA A 708 -2.35 -26.21 4.11
CA ALA A 708 -1.88 -27.45 4.71
C ALA A 708 -0.99 -27.22 5.96
N ASP A 709 -1.46 -26.44 6.94
CA ASP A 709 -0.77 -26.21 8.23
C ASP A 709 -1.55 -26.73 9.45
N GLY A 710 -2.70 -27.39 9.23
CA GLY A 710 -3.55 -27.92 10.29
C GLY A 710 -4.37 -26.86 11.04
N VAL A 711 -4.37 -25.61 10.62
CA VAL A 711 -5.15 -24.50 11.22
C VAL A 711 -6.43 -24.28 10.43
N GLU A 712 -7.58 -24.41 11.09
CA GLU A 712 -8.85 -24.05 10.46
C GLU A 712 -9.03 -22.52 10.46
N ARG A 713 -9.22 -21.93 9.26
CA ARG A 713 -9.47 -20.51 9.05
C ARG A 713 -10.84 -20.31 8.44
N VAL A 714 -11.69 -19.53 9.09
CA VAL A 714 -13.08 -19.35 8.68
C VAL A 714 -13.49 -17.89 8.74
N ALA A 715 -13.88 -17.34 7.61
CA ALA A 715 -14.59 -16.09 7.51
C ALA A 715 -16.09 -16.37 7.53
N ARG A 716 -16.79 -15.96 8.63
CA ARG A 716 -18.16 -16.41 8.90
C ARG A 716 -19.20 -15.48 8.31
N ASP A 717 -20.30 -16.08 7.85
CA ASP A 717 -21.54 -15.38 7.46
C ASP A 717 -21.36 -14.35 6.36
N PHE A 718 -20.68 -14.72 5.25
CA PHE A 718 -20.46 -13.85 4.09
C PHE A 718 -21.56 -13.98 3.05
N ARG A 719 -22.00 -12.85 2.48
CA ARG A 719 -23.07 -12.75 1.50
C ARG A 719 -22.55 -12.85 0.06
N PHE A 720 -23.15 -13.69 -0.76
CA PHE A 720 -22.82 -13.80 -2.18
C PHE A 720 -23.31 -12.58 -2.98
N VAL A 721 -22.39 -12.02 -3.77
CA VAL A 721 -22.64 -10.90 -4.69
C VAL A 721 -22.20 -11.32 -6.08
N PRO A 722 -23.13 -11.40 -7.05
CA PRO A 722 -22.77 -11.73 -8.42
C PRO A 722 -21.90 -10.63 -9.04
N TYR A 723 -20.77 -11.03 -9.63
CA TYR A 723 -19.82 -10.08 -10.20
C TYR A 723 -19.14 -10.62 -11.45
N ASP A 724 -18.68 -9.71 -12.31
CA ASP A 724 -17.88 -10.04 -13.49
C ASP A 724 -16.42 -10.29 -13.07
N ILE A 725 -16.11 -11.55 -12.85
CA ILE A 725 -14.80 -12.10 -12.45
C ILE A 725 -14.62 -13.45 -13.15
N PRO A 726 -13.40 -13.87 -13.53
CA PRO A 726 -13.16 -15.18 -14.15
C PRO A 726 -13.68 -16.33 -13.29
N ARG A 727 -14.15 -17.39 -13.94
CA ARG A 727 -14.61 -18.61 -13.27
C ARG A 727 -13.51 -19.23 -12.43
N GLY A 728 -13.89 -19.77 -11.27
CA GLY A 728 -12.97 -20.32 -10.27
C GLY A 728 -12.25 -19.25 -9.43
N CYS A 729 -12.44 -17.96 -9.73
CA CYS A 729 -11.90 -16.83 -8.98
C CYS A 729 -13.02 -16.15 -8.19
N ILE A 730 -12.73 -15.74 -6.96
CA ILE A 730 -13.64 -14.95 -6.12
C ILE A 730 -12.90 -13.77 -5.48
N ALA A 731 -13.66 -12.81 -4.95
CA ALA A 731 -13.08 -11.67 -4.24
C ALA A 731 -13.87 -11.34 -2.97
N GLY A 732 -13.20 -10.77 -1.96
CA GLY A 732 -13.84 -10.29 -0.75
C GLY A 732 -13.11 -9.10 -0.16
N TYR A 733 -13.78 -8.34 0.72
CA TYR A 733 -13.18 -7.14 1.28
C TYR A 733 -12.08 -7.47 2.29
N TYR A 734 -11.03 -6.68 2.20
CA TYR A 734 -9.98 -6.53 3.18
C TYR A 734 -10.39 -5.43 4.18
N PRO A 735 -10.21 -5.57 5.50
CA PRO A 735 -9.50 -6.68 6.16
C PRO A 735 -10.38 -7.88 6.58
N GLU A 736 -11.67 -7.90 6.28
CA GLU A 736 -12.61 -8.92 6.76
C GLU A 736 -12.20 -10.34 6.35
N MET A 737 -11.55 -10.48 5.17
CA MET A 737 -11.03 -11.76 4.68
C MET A 737 -9.61 -12.11 5.15
N ASN A 738 -8.93 -11.24 5.94
CA ASN A 738 -7.56 -11.51 6.39
C ASN A 738 -7.42 -12.72 7.30
N VAL A 739 -8.50 -13.13 7.96
CA VAL A 739 -8.57 -14.37 8.74
C VAL A 739 -8.25 -15.60 7.89
N LEU A 740 -8.46 -15.55 6.57
CA LEU A 740 -8.23 -16.65 5.64
C LEU A 740 -6.78 -16.70 5.09
N VAL A 741 -6.01 -15.64 5.24
CA VAL A 741 -4.64 -15.54 4.71
C VAL A 741 -3.68 -16.18 5.70
N PRO A 742 -3.05 -17.32 5.38
CA PRO A 742 -2.17 -18.00 6.33
C PRO A 742 -0.84 -17.25 6.52
N LEU A 743 -0.30 -17.22 7.73
CA LEU A 743 1.06 -16.68 7.99
C LEU A 743 2.14 -17.42 7.20
N GLY A 744 1.98 -18.73 7.00
CA GLY A 744 2.91 -19.55 6.24
C GLY A 744 2.85 -19.35 4.72
N SER A 745 1.89 -18.55 4.21
CA SER A 745 1.74 -18.29 2.77
C SER A 745 2.31 -16.93 2.41
N ALA A 746 3.48 -16.91 1.80
CA ALA A 746 4.21 -15.72 1.44
C ALA A 746 4.74 -15.78 0.01
N GLY A 747 4.99 -14.62 -0.58
CA GLY A 747 5.66 -14.48 -1.87
C GLY A 747 7.11 -14.95 -1.79
N ASP A 748 7.50 -15.72 -2.79
CA ASP A 748 8.89 -16.16 -2.93
C ASP A 748 9.82 -14.92 -2.96
N GLU A 749 10.94 -14.97 -2.25
CA GLU A 749 11.94 -13.91 -2.09
C GLU A 749 11.46 -12.62 -1.39
N SER A 750 10.21 -12.22 -1.56
CA SER A 750 9.65 -10.98 -1.01
C SER A 750 9.04 -11.12 0.38
N TYR A 751 8.66 -12.34 0.76
CA TYR A 751 7.92 -12.63 2.00
C TYR A 751 6.62 -11.83 2.16
N THR A 752 6.10 -11.26 1.07
CA THR A 752 4.81 -10.55 1.08
C THR A 752 3.66 -11.54 1.27
N PRO A 753 2.71 -11.34 2.21
CA PRO A 753 1.57 -12.24 2.37
C PRO A 753 0.76 -12.40 1.07
N THR A 754 0.37 -13.63 0.75
CA THR A 754 -0.32 -13.96 -0.52
C THR A 754 -1.82 -13.67 -0.48
N SER A 755 -2.18 -12.46 -0.10
CA SER A 755 -3.58 -12.04 0.09
C SER A 755 -4.43 -12.03 -1.19
N LYS A 756 -3.84 -12.28 -2.36
CA LYS A 756 -4.51 -12.32 -3.66
C LYS A 756 -4.62 -13.72 -4.28
N SER A 757 -4.17 -14.75 -3.56
CA SER A 757 -4.19 -16.12 -4.05
C SER A 757 -4.41 -17.14 -2.93
N VAL A 758 -5.52 -17.00 -2.20
CA VAL A 758 -5.91 -17.90 -1.11
C VAL A 758 -6.88 -18.95 -1.63
N ILE A 759 -6.56 -20.23 -1.49
CA ILE A 759 -7.48 -21.32 -1.85
C ILE A 759 -8.53 -21.46 -0.76
N VAL A 760 -9.82 -21.44 -1.15
CA VAL A 760 -10.95 -21.51 -0.22
C VAL A 760 -12.08 -22.39 -0.75
N SER A 761 -12.95 -22.82 0.16
CA SER A 761 -14.22 -23.47 -0.12
C SER A 761 -15.37 -22.84 0.66
N PHE A 762 -16.59 -23.28 0.44
CA PHE A 762 -17.78 -22.80 1.15
C PHE A 762 -18.41 -23.88 1.99
N ARG A 763 -18.97 -23.50 3.14
CA ARG A 763 -19.86 -24.34 3.93
C ARG A 763 -21.10 -23.55 4.37
N PRO A 764 -22.26 -24.21 4.61
CA PRO A 764 -23.44 -23.56 5.14
C PRO A 764 -23.12 -22.83 6.45
N VAL A 765 -23.77 -21.68 6.67
CA VAL A 765 -23.65 -20.93 7.94
C VAL A 765 -24.09 -21.86 9.07
N GLN A 766 -23.20 -22.13 10.00
CA GLN A 766 -23.57 -22.85 11.23
C GLN A 766 -24.40 -21.93 12.10
N ALA A 767 -25.62 -22.36 12.46
CA ALA A 767 -26.41 -21.65 13.47
C ALA A 767 -25.59 -21.59 14.77
N VAL A 768 -25.18 -20.39 15.15
CA VAL A 768 -24.60 -20.19 16.47
C VAL A 768 -25.72 -20.47 17.45
N ASN A 769 -25.65 -21.59 18.15
CA ASN A 769 -26.55 -21.85 19.28
C ASN A 769 -26.35 -20.70 20.26
N ALA A 770 -27.41 -19.88 20.40
CA ALA A 770 -27.47 -18.69 21.24
C ALA A 770 -27.30 -19.02 22.74
#